data_8cfc66b4753b417d4f3c09e070dca4f4
#
_entry.id   8cfc66b4753b417d4f3c09e070dca4f4
#
_cell.length_a   1.000
_cell.length_b   1.000
_cell.length_c   1.000
_cell.angle_alpha   90.00
_cell.angle_beta   90.00
_cell.angle_gamma   90.00
#
_symmetry.space_group_name_H-M   'P 1'
#
loop_
_entity.id
_entity.type
_entity.pdbx_description
1 polymer ?
#
loop_
_entity_poly.entity_id
_entity_poly.type
_entity_poly.pdbx_seq_one_letter_code
_entity_poly.pdbx_strand_id
1 'polypeptide(L)'
;MAEKKIFGYADKISVKPGDDISFYVHADGTDVVDAQLVRLIHGDAHPAGPGYKEEEIANEANGVWRVRKQFTQVGSFLTVADPEQRLALSGSFSLCTFVHANSPGGGRRQCLLGRWDAFGNRGYGLWLNPDGFLEFGFGDGGEVDYLDAEVPVLKNNWYFVAATFDAKTGVATLYQEGVATRYNSLLSKVANVDFRSHVRETLRFRPVNPPEIPFLLAGARDHHTLRGDFVTQCLNGKLDRPSVFDRVLTRAELDSYRDGGVPPQDGLLAFWDTTQGYTEHGIGDEVIDAGPYGLHAIGYNRPVRAQTGFNWQGRDDCFRLAPQQYGGIEFHDDAIIDCKWELTRSIKVPDVRSGAYAFRLRTGDAKGMREEYVVFFVRPLKPKAPILFLVPTGSYLAYANEHLSFDAEIMQPLAGQSPILSEVDIELYQTAEFGLSLYDHHADGAGVCYSTYRRPILNMRPKARMSSMGVTWQFPADLSIIAWLDHMGYDYEVMTDEDVHREGIDALKPYNVVLSGTHPEYVSEPILDATEDYIGAGGRFIYLGGNGYYWNVGYHSEDPWCMEVRKLNSGMRAWQARPGEYYLATTGQKSGLWKDLGRPPQKLFGVGFISEGFDSARPFRRMPDSWHRRASWIMEGIEGEIIGDFGLAQGAAGGIEIDRYDLTLGTPPHSLIVASSGGHSDNYQTVVEEVLYPYPGLSGSHDYRVRADMVYFTAPNDGAVFSTGSIAFSQSLPYRNFDNNVSRLLGNVVTAFSKPGKLPGWAWTAEEKQWR
;
A
#
# COMPACT_ATOMS: atom_id res chain seq x y z
N MET A 1 -1.94 37.14 -2.18
CA MET A 1 -3.15 36.29 -2.31
C MET A 1 -2.73 34.94 -1.75
N ALA A 2 -3.55 34.30 -0.93
CA ALA A 2 -3.27 32.96 -0.45
C ALA A 2 -3.15 32.01 -1.67
N GLU A 3 -2.22 31.08 -1.61
CA GLU A 3 -2.03 30.09 -2.65
C GLU A 3 -3.26 29.20 -2.71
N LYS A 4 -3.83 29.02 -3.91
CA LYS A 4 -4.99 28.15 -4.09
C LYS A 4 -4.52 26.70 -4.12
N LYS A 5 -5.24 25.81 -3.43
CA LYS A 5 -4.97 24.37 -3.41
C LYS A 5 -6.21 23.61 -3.89
N ILE A 6 -6.02 22.56 -4.68
CA ILE A 6 -7.07 21.65 -5.12
C ILE A 6 -6.52 20.24 -5.03
N PHE A 7 -7.32 19.34 -4.43
CA PHE A 7 -7.02 17.91 -4.35
C PHE A 7 -8.32 17.12 -4.50
N GLY A 8 -8.24 15.94 -5.10
CA GLY A 8 -9.45 15.15 -5.28
C GLY A 8 -9.17 13.66 -5.40
N TYR A 9 -10.22 12.88 -5.14
CA TYR A 9 -10.25 11.44 -5.39
C TYR A 9 -11.65 10.99 -5.80
N ALA A 10 -11.74 9.77 -6.36
CA ALA A 10 -13.01 9.13 -6.69
C ALA A 10 -13.27 7.94 -5.74
N ASP A 11 -14.54 7.56 -5.59
CA ASP A 11 -14.93 6.38 -4.80
C ASP A 11 -14.61 5.05 -5.49
N LYS A 12 -14.31 5.07 -6.79
CA LYS A 12 -13.98 3.91 -7.62
C LYS A 12 -12.82 4.22 -8.55
N ILE A 13 -11.91 3.27 -8.70
CA ILE A 13 -10.79 3.39 -9.65
C ILE A 13 -11.14 2.79 -11.02
N SER A 14 -12.07 1.82 -11.08
CA SER A 14 -12.53 1.17 -12.30
C SER A 14 -14.05 1.19 -12.39
N VAL A 15 -14.59 1.56 -13.55
CA VAL A 15 -16.02 1.70 -13.81
C VAL A 15 -16.39 1.26 -15.22
N LYS A 16 -17.67 0.95 -15.45
CA LYS A 16 -18.26 0.69 -16.78
C LYS A 16 -19.11 1.88 -17.24
N PRO A 17 -19.31 2.05 -18.54
CA PRO A 17 -20.34 2.97 -19.04
C PRO A 17 -21.71 2.72 -18.36
N GLY A 18 -22.32 3.78 -17.85
CA GLY A 18 -23.58 3.72 -17.12
C GLY A 18 -23.48 3.49 -15.61
N ASP A 19 -22.32 3.15 -15.06
CA ASP A 19 -22.08 3.10 -13.62
C ASP A 19 -22.12 4.50 -13.02
N ASP A 20 -22.45 4.60 -11.72
CA ASP A 20 -22.27 5.84 -10.97
C ASP A 20 -20.85 5.89 -10.40
N ILE A 21 -20.21 7.07 -10.49
CA ILE A 21 -18.93 7.40 -9.87
C ILE A 21 -19.04 8.73 -9.14
N SER A 22 -18.45 8.79 -7.95
CA SER A 22 -18.52 9.93 -7.05
C SER A 22 -17.14 10.56 -6.86
N PHE A 23 -17.10 11.90 -6.91
CA PHE A 23 -15.88 12.70 -6.79
C PHE A 23 -15.94 13.53 -5.51
N TYR A 24 -14.82 13.54 -4.80
CA TYR A 24 -14.60 14.22 -3.54
C TYR A 24 -13.45 15.19 -3.74
N VAL A 25 -13.73 16.49 -3.60
CA VAL A 25 -12.75 17.53 -3.90
C VAL A 25 -12.56 18.45 -2.68
N HIS A 26 -11.32 18.58 -2.26
CA HIS A 26 -10.86 19.60 -1.32
C HIS A 26 -10.37 20.82 -2.09
N ALA A 27 -10.77 22.00 -1.67
CA ALA A 27 -10.18 23.23 -2.17
C ALA A 27 -9.94 24.24 -1.03
N ASP A 28 -8.79 24.91 -1.07
CA ASP A 28 -8.47 26.03 -0.18
C ASP A 28 -8.19 27.26 -1.03
N GLY A 29 -8.68 28.41 -0.61
CA GLY A 29 -8.57 29.67 -1.34
C GLY A 29 -9.50 29.83 -2.53
N THR A 30 -10.45 28.91 -2.75
CA THR A 30 -11.53 28.99 -3.76
C THR A 30 -12.73 28.15 -3.35
N ASP A 31 -13.92 28.54 -3.81
CA ASP A 31 -15.19 27.81 -3.63
C ASP A 31 -15.72 27.20 -4.94
N VAL A 32 -14.99 27.41 -6.04
CA VAL A 32 -15.34 26.88 -7.36
C VAL A 32 -14.10 26.41 -8.13
N VAL A 33 -14.29 25.37 -8.93
CA VAL A 33 -13.31 24.89 -9.91
C VAL A 33 -13.99 24.68 -11.25
N ASP A 34 -13.23 24.80 -12.35
CA ASP A 34 -13.66 24.38 -13.68
C ASP A 34 -13.28 22.92 -13.86
N ALA A 35 -14.27 22.06 -14.10
CA ALA A 35 -14.12 20.61 -14.21
C ALA A 35 -14.36 20.16 -15.65
N GLN A 36 -13.43 19.43 -16.22
CA GLN A 36 -13.47 18.90 -17.57
C GLN A 36 -13.17 17.40 -17.56
N LEU A 37 -14.09 16.59 -18.08
CA LEU A 37 -13.81 15.17 -18.33
C LEU A 37 -12.80 15.07 -19.49
N VAL A 38 -11.70 14.36 -19.26
CA VAL A 38 -10.65 14.12 -20.25
C VAL A 38 -10.31 12.65 -20.34
N ARG A 39 -9.99 12.19 -21.54
CA ARG A 39 -9.32 10.93 -21.78
C ARG A 39 -7.82 11.17 -21.80
N LEU A 40 -7.07 10.42 -21.01
CA LEU A 40 -5.62 10.54 -20.90
C LEU A 40 -4.96 9.59 -21.92
N ILE A 41 -4.04 10.13 -22.71
CA ILE A 41 -3.41 9.41 -23.83
C ILE A 41 -1.92 9.24 -23.59
N HIS A 42 -1.17 10.32 -23.29
CA HIS A 42 0.28 10.26 -23.06
C HIS A 42 0.66 11.14 -21.85
N GLY A 43 1.40 10.57 -20.90
CA GLY A 43 1.68 11.19 -19.62
C GLY A 43 3.00 11.97 -19.54
N ASP A 44 3.88 11.89 -20.54
CA ASP A 44 5.21 12.51 -20.48
C ASP A 44 5.30 13.75 -21.39
N ALA A 45 5.84 14.84 -20.85
CA ALA A 45 6.10 16.08 -21.56
C ALA A 45 7.51 16.13 -22.20
N HIS A 46 8.28 15.03 -22.17
CA HIS A 46 9.65 14.96 -22.67
C HIS A 46 9.71 15.34 -24.17
N PRO A 47 10.62 16.25 -24.60
CA PRO A 47 10.64 16.79 -25.96
C PRO A 47 11.03 15.77 -27.06
N ALA A 48 11.68 14.66 -26.70
CA ALA A 48 12.01 13.59 -27.63
C ALA A 48 10.84 12.67 -27.96
N GLY A 49 9.72 12.78 -27.26
CA GLY A 49 8.47 12.07 -27.49
C GLY A 49 7.36 12.96 -28.04
N PRO A 50 6.11 12.44 -28.10
CA PRO A 50 4.96 13.19 -28.63
C PRO A 50 4.47 14.32 -27.70
N GLY A 51 5.09 14.51 -26.52
CA GLY A 51 4.62 15.40 -25.48
C GLY A 51 3.36 14.91 -24.79
N TYR A 52 2.91 15.67 -23.78
CA TYR A 52 1.67 15.37 -23.07
C TYR A 52 0.45 15.43 -24.01
N LYS A 53 -0.44 14.43 -23.91
CA LYS A 53 -1.67 14.36 -24.71
C LYS A 53 -2.88 13.93 -23.90
N GLU A 54 -3.95 14.68 -24.02
CA GLU A 54 -5.29 14.34 -23.54
C GLU A 54 -6.34 14.71 -24.58
N GLU A 55 -7.55 14.17 -24.46
CA GLU A 55 -8.71 14.47 -25.29
C GLU A 55 -9.86 14.91 -24.39
N GLU A 56 -10.42 16.10 -24.64
CA GLU A 56 -11.59 16.57 -23.90
C GLU A 56 -12.84 15.82 -24.36
N ILE A 57 -13.58 15.29 -23.39
CA ILE A 57 -14.81 14.53 -23.62
C ILE A 57 -16.00 15.40 -23.26
N ALA A 58 -16.92 15.58 -24.21
CA ALA A 58 -18.17 16.29 -23.96
C ALA A 58 -19.02 15.50 -22.94
N ASN A 59 -19.40 16.15 -21.85
CA ASN A 59 -20.19 15.56 -20.77
C ASN A 59 -21.02 16.64 -20.08
N GLU A 60 -22.22 16.30 -19.60
CA GLU A 60 -23.10 17.20 -18.87
C GLU A 60 -22.54 17.66 -17.50
N ALA A 61 -21.58 16.89 -16.97
CA ALA A 61 -20.89 17.24 -15.73
C ALA A 61 -19.72 18.22 -15.91
N ASN A 62 -19.33 18.54 -17.15
CA ASN A 62 -18.32 19.55 -17.41
C ASN A 62 -18.80 20.95 -17.00
N GLY A 63 -17.87 21.78 -16.57
CA GLY A 63 -18.13 23.17 -16.17
C GLY A 63 -17.83 23.43 -14.71
N VAL A 64 -18.50 24.40 -14.12
CA VAL A 64 -18.19 24.87 -12.76
C VAL A 64 -18.74 23.91 -11.71
N TRP A 65 -17.84 23.37 -10.87
CA TRP A 65 -18.21 22.66 -9.66
C TRP A 65 -18.02 23.54 -8.43
N ARG A 66 -18.98 23.47 -7.51
CA ARG A 66 -18.82 24.06 -6.18
C ARG A 66 -17.98 23.13 -5.33
N VAL A 67 -16.95 23.68 -4.71
CA VAL A 67 -15.98 22.97 -3.87
C VAL A 67 -15.87 23.64 -2.50
N ARG A 68 -15.23 22.98 -1.57
CA ARG A 68 -15.06 23.49 -0.20
C ARG A 68 -13.78 22.94 0.42
N LYS A 69 -13.35 23.54 1.49
CA LYS A 69 -12.32 22.97 2.35
C LYS A 69 -12.87 21.69 2.99
N GLN A 70 -12.15 20.61 2.84
CA GLN A 70 -12.41 19.30 3.43
C GLN A 70 -11.44 19.06 4.59
N PHE A 71 -11.86 18.26 5.56
CA PHE A 71 -11.03 17.89 6.70
C PHE A 71 -10.90 16.36 6.71
N THR A 72 -9.72 15.87 7.00
CA THR A 72 -9.43 14.44 7.08
C THR A 72 -9.17 14.08 8.53
N GLN A 73 -9.85 13.04 9.03
CA GLN A 73 -9.50 12.42 10.31
C GLN A 73 -8.32 11.49 10.09
N VAL A 74 -7.15 11.91 10.54
CA VAL A 74 -5.92 11.12 10.52
C VAL A 74 -5.77 10.40 11.86
N GLY A 75 -5.09 9.25 11.83
CA GLY A 75 -4.86 8.39 12.99
C GLY A 75 -5.87 7.26 13.13
N SER A 76 -5.39 6.14 13.63
CA SER A 76 -6.22 4.94 13.88
C SER A 76 -6.56 4.80 15.37
N PHE A 77 -7.79 4.36 15.64
CA PHE A 77 -8.34 4.18 16.98
C PHE A 77 -9.54 3.23 16.93
N LEU A 78 -10.08 2.84 18.10
CA LEU A 78 -11.32 2.07 18.19
C LEU A 78 -12.43 2.90 18.82
N THR A 79 -13.62 2.83 18.24
CA THR A 79 -14.84 3.40 18.78
C THR A 79 -15.67 2.30 19.45
N VAL A 80 -16.16 2.56 20.67
CA VAL A 80 -16.97 1.61 21.43
C VAL A 80 -18.44 1.97 21.33
N ALA A 81 -19.28 1.02 20.97
CA ALA A 81 -20.73 1.17 20.98
C ALA A 81 -21.24 1.01 22.41
N ASP A 82 -21.56 2.12 23.09
CA ASP A 82 -22.09 2.16 24.47
C ASP A 82 -23.39 2.98 24.54
N PRO A 83 -24.52 2.49 23.97
CA PRO A 83 -25.77 3.23 23.96
C PRO A 83 -26.40 3.41 25.34
N GLU A 84 -26.09 2.52 26.29
CA GLU A 84 -26.61 2.58 27.66
C GLU A 84 -25.71 3.37 28.61
N GLN A 85 -24.63 3.98 28.10
CA GLN A 85 -23.68 4.80 28.86
C GLN A 85 -23.05 4.05 30.07
N ARG A 86 -22.81 2.74 29.92
CA ARG A 86 -22.21 1.89 30.96
C ARG A 86 -20.79 2.28 31.31
N LEU A 87 -20.09 2.89 30.35
CA LEU A 87 -18.72 3.41 30.53
C LEU A 87 -18.71 4.89 30.95
N ALA A 88 -19.85 5.45 31.39
CA ALA A 88 -19.93 6.74 32.05
C ALA A 88 -19.62 6.61 33.55
N LEU A 89 -18.37 6.31 33.88
CA LEU A 89 -17.95 5.92 35.23
C LEU A 89 -17.95 7.12 36.20
N SER A 90 -18.76 7.05 37.26
CA SER A 90 -18.83 8.07 38.30
C SER A 90 -18.51 7.53 39.73
N GLY A 91 -18.53 6.21 39.88
CA GLY A 91 -18.16 5.47 41.07
C GLY A 91 -16.69 5.11 41.14
N SER A 92 -16.39 4.08 41.91
CA SER A 92 -15.07 3.44 41.90
C SER A 92 -14.91 2.59 40.63
N PHE A 93 -13.73 2.56 40.00
CA PHE A 93 -13.49 1.81 38.80
C PHE A 93 -12.03 1.43 38.62
N SER A 94 -11.78 0.56 37.61
CA SER A 94 -10.44 0.21 37.17
C SER A 94 -10.37 0.12 35.63
N LEU A 95 -9.27 0.59 35.06
CA LEU A 95 -8.91 0.48 33.63
C LEU A 95 -7.64 -0.38 33.53
N CYS A 96 -7.62 -1.37 32.67
CA CYS A 96 -6.43 -2.23 32.48
C CYS A 96 -6.19 -2.49 30.98
N THR A 97 -4.94 -2.63 30.61
CA THR A 97 -4.54 -3.09 29.26
C THR A 97 -3.08 -3.54 29.25
N PHE A 98 -2.71 -4.35 28.26
CA PHE A 98 -1.31 -4.48 27.87
C PHE A 98 -0.99 -3.44 26.80
N VAL A 99 0.16 -2.79 26.90
CA VAL A 99 0.63 -1.78 25.96
C VAL A 99 2.05 -2.05 25.50
N HIS A 100 2.30 -1.85 24.22
CA HIS A 100 3.62 -1.87 23.59
C HIS A 100 3.78 -0.58 22.81
N ALA A 101 4.46 0.40 23.38
CA ALA A 101 4.62 1.72 22.77
C ALA A 101 5.76 1.75 21.76
N ASN A 102 5.50 2.24 20.54
CA ASN A 102 6.50 2.42 19.49
C ASN A 102 7.28 3.72 19.68
N SER A 103 6.65 4.78 20.19
CA SER A 103 7.26 6.09 20.46
C SER A 103 6.67 6.70 21.73
N PRO A 104 6.98 6.16 22.93
CA PRO A 104 6.35 6.60 24.17
C PRO A 104 6.62 8.08 24.49
N GLY A 105 7.84 8.58 24.31
CA GLY A 105 8.25 9.97 24.58
C GLY A 105 8.22 10.84 23.32
N GLY A 106 7.13 10.76 22.50
CA GLY A 106 7.04 11.47 21.23
C GLY A 106 6.65 12.95 21.30
N GLY A 107 6.76 13.59 22.47
CA GLY A 107 6.46 15.02 22.65
C GLY A 107 4.96 15.36 22.66
N ARG A 108 4.09 14.35 22.65
CA ARG A 108 2.63 14.50 22.66
C ARG A 108 1.98 13.45 23.56
N ARG A 109 0.81 13.78 24.10
CA ARG A 109 0.01 12.83 24.86
C ARG A 109 -0.61 11.79 23.91
N GLN A 110 -0.65 10.52 24.34
CA GLN A 110 -1.21 9.38 23.61
C GLN A 110 -2.22 8.66 24.50
N CYS A 111 -3.49 8.64 24.12
CA CYS A 111 -4.52 8.00 24.90
C CYS A 111 -4.48 6.48 24.71
N LEU A 112 -4.54 5.72 25.81
CA LEU A 112 -4.68 4.27 25.80
C LEU A 112 -6.16 3.88 25.85
N LEU A 113 -6.84 4.32 26.92
CA LEU A 113 -8.24 4.05 27.19
C LEU A 113 -8.87 5.28 27.82
N GLY A 114 -10.04 5.68 27.37
CA GLY A 114 -10.70 6.77 28.07
C GLY A 114 -12.01 7.25 27.47
N ARG A 115 -12.72 7.98 28.30
CA ARG A 115 -13.85 8.80 27.92
C ARG A 115 -13.43 10.25 28.11
N TRP A 116 -12.70 10.78 27.14
CA TRP A 116 -12.01 12.06 27.27
C TRP A 116 -12.30 13.02 26.12
N ASP A 117 -12.64 14.26 26.49
CA ASP A 117 -12.74 15.41 25.60
C ASP A 117 -11.48 16.28 25.79
N ALA A 118 -10.54 16.16 24.85
CA ALA A 118 -9.25 16.84 24.92
C ALA A 118 -9.37 18.36 24.76
N PHE A 119 -10.35 18.84 23.98
CA PHE A 119 -10.60 20.27 23.80
C PHE A 119 -11.24 20.89 25.05
N GLY A 120 -12.22 20.19 25.64
CA GLY A 120 -12.97 20.67 26.80
C GLY A 120 -12.39 20.28 28.16
N ASN A 121 -11.30 19.50 28.22
CA ASN A 121 -10.69 18.99 29.46
C ASN A 121 -11.73 18.31 30.37
N ARG A 122 -12.54 17.39 29.81
CA ARG A 122 -13.63 16.71 30.50
C ARG A 122 -13.54 15.21 30.38
N GLY A 123 -13.84 14.51 31.46
CA GLY A 123 -13.89 13.07 31.49
C GLY A 123 -12.78 12.42 32.27
N TYR A 124 -12.39 11.24 31.87
CA TYR A 124 -11.31 10.44 32.46
C TYR A 124 -10.52 9.69 31.38
N GLY A 125 -9.26 9.38 31.68
CA GLY A 125 -8.46 8.61 30.76
C GLY A 125 -7.18 8.06 31.37
N LEU A 126 -6.59 7.14 30.64
CA LEU A 126 -5.27 6.56 30.87
C LEU A 126 -4.42 6.85 29.63
N TRP A 127 -3.26 7.47 29.82
CA TRP A 127 -2.42 7.97 28.73
C TRP A 127 -0.95 7.58 28.90
N LEU A 128 -0.18 7.77 27.83
CA LEU A 128 1.22 8.11 27.88
C LEU A 128 1.35 9.64 27.73
N ASN A 129 2.02 10.29 28.66
CA ASN A 129 2.27 11.74 28.59
C ASN A 129 3.37 12.07 27.55
N PRO A 130 3.65 13.36 27.24
CA PRO A 130 4.65 13.73 26.23
C PRO A 130 6.06 13.18 26.45
N ASP A 131 6.43 12.88 27.69
CA ASP A 131 7.73 12.34 28.09
C ASP A 131 7.75 10.80 28.16
N GLY A 132 6.60 10.15 27.89
CA GLY A 132 6.45 8.69 27.87
C GLY A 132 6.14 8.04 29.21
N PHE A 133 5.74 8.82 30.22
CA PHE A 133 5.27 8.28 31.50
C PHE A 133 3.79 7.89 31.40
N LEU A 134 3.41 6.80 32.05
CA LEU A 134 2.00 6.46 32.19
C LEU A 134 1.34 7.55 33.10
N GLU A 135 0.17 8.02 32.64
CA GLU A 135 -0.59 9.08 33.25
C GLU A 135 -2.07 8.68 33.36
N PHE A 136 -2.71 8.98 34.49
CA PHE A 136 -4.13 8.77 34.73
C PHE A 136 -4.76 9.99 35.37
N GLY A 137 -5.96 10.37 34.94
CA GLY A 137 -6.59 11.55 35.54
C GLY A 137 -7.99 11.85 35.08
N PHE A 138 -8.49 12.99 35.60
CA PHE A 138 -9.83 13.51 35.38
C PHE A 138 -9.79 14.99 35.01
N GLY A 139 -10.81 15.39 34.23
CA GLY A 139 -11.09 16.80 33.97
C GLY A 139 -12.55 17.15 34.26
N ASP A 140 -12.78 18.34 34.76
CA ASP A 140 -14.11 18.84 35.11
C ASP A 140 -14.68 19.86 34.09
N GLY A 141 -13.90 20.19 33.07
CA GLY A 141 -14.22 21.21 32.05
C GLY A 141 -13.45 22.52 32.23
N GLY A 142 -12.60 22.61 33.25
CA GLY A 142 -11.72 23.75 33.51
C GLY A 142 -10.33 23.29 33.89
N GLU A 143 -10.23 22.63 35.03
CA GLU A 143 -8.97 22.07 35.50
C GLU A 143 -8.87 20.57 35.26
N VAL A 144 -7.66 20.08 35.25
CA VAL A 144 -7.33 18.66 35.12
C VAL A 144 -6.45 18.25 36.28
N ASP A 145 -6.64 17.05 36.78
CA ASP A 145 -5.87 16.48 37.89
C ASP A 145 -5.31 15.13 37.46
N TYR A 146 -4.00 14.98 37.46
CA TYR A 146 -3.28 13.81 36.95
C TYR A 146 -2.44 13.14 38.01
N LEU A 147 -2.25 11.85 37.82
CA LEU A 147 -1.29 11.02 38.52
C LEU A 147 -0.33 10.42 37.52
N ASP A 148 0.97 10.68 37.66
CA ASP A 148 2.02 10.16 36.78
C ASP A 148 2.76 8.98 37.40
N ALA A 149 3.20 8.04 36.59
CA ALA A 149 4.13 7.00 36.96
C ALA A 149 5.53 7.62 37.29
N GLU A 150 6.32 6.90 38.08
CA GLU A 150 7.67 7.38 38.50
C GLU A 150 8.76 7.13 37.47
N VAL A 151 8.50 6.21 36.51
CA VAL A 151 9.43 5.83 35.44
C VAL A 151 8.70 5.71 34.09
N PRO A 152 9.35 6.08 32.98
CA PRO A 152 8.72 6.03 31.69
C PRO A 152 8.54 4.58 31.18
N VAL A 153 7.61 4.40 30.24
CA VAL A 153 7.47 3.19 29.43
C VAL A 153 8.62 3.14 28.43
N LEU A 154 9.27 2.00 28.30
CA LEU A 154 10.31 1.78 27.29
C LEU A 154 9.73 1.49 25.91
N LYS A 155 10.36 2.07 24.90
CA LYS A 155 10.04 1.80 23.49
C LYS A 155 10.16 0.29 23.19
N ASN A 156 9.18 -0.24 22.44
CA ASN A 156 9.16 -1.63 21.95
C ASN A 156 9.20 -2.72 23.05
N ASN A 157 8.64 -2.42 24.21
CA ASN A 157 8.48 -3.38 25.30
C ASN A 157 7.01 -3.49 25.71
N TRP A 158 6.58 -4.70 26.04
CA TRP A 158 5.26 -4.92 26.58
C TRP A 158 5.20 -4.59 28.08
N TYR A 159 4.19 -3.85 28.46
CA TYR A 159 3.82 -3.57 29.84
C TYR A 159 2.37 -3.94 30.09
N PHE A 160 2.08 -4.46 31.26
CA PHE A 160 0.74 -4.43 31.82
C PHE A 160 0.57 -3.14 32.60
N VAL A 161 -0.45 -2.37 32.26
CA VAL A 161 -0.74 -1.08 32.89
C VAL A 161 -2.18 -1.07 33.40
N ALA A 162 -2.37 -0.49 34.56
CA ALA A 162 -3.69 -0.30 35.15
C ALA A 162 -3.78 1.00 35.92
N ALA A 163 -5.00 1.59 35.90
CA ALA A 163 -5.39 2.69 36.76
C ALA A 163 -6.61 2.27 37.57
N THR A 164 -6.61 2.51 38.89
CA THR A 164 -7.76 2.29 39.75
C THR A 164 -8.14 3.56 40.47
N PHE A 165 -9.43 3.78 40.66
CA PHE A 165 -9.96 4.92 41.39
C PHE A 165 -10.99 4.48 42.44
N ASP A 166 -10.80 4.88 43.71
CA ASP A 166 -11.77 4.67 44.78
C ASP A 166 -12.55 5.96 45.02
N ALA A 167 -13.81 5.99 44.63
CA ALA A 167 -14.68 7.17 44.76
C ALA A 167 -14.98 7.55 46.20
N LYS A 168 -14.86 6.61 47.16
CA LYS A 168 -15.12 6.88 48.57
C LYS A 168 -13.99 7.68 49.25
N THR A 169 -12.75 7.33 48.88
CA THR A 169 -11.56 7.97 49.47
C THR A 169 -10.98 9.02 48.53
N GLY A 170 -11.30 9.01 47.25
CA GLY A 170 -10.67 9.86 46.22
C GLY A 170 -9.29 9.38 45.78
N VAL A 171 -8.87 8.21 46.22
CA VAL A 171 -7.54 7.68 45.93
C VAL A 171 -7.50 7.04 44.54
N ALA A 172 -6.56 7.50 43.73
CA ALA A 172 -6.17 6.88 42.48
C ALA A 172 -4.86 6.09 42.67
N THR A 173 -4.73 5.00 41.95
CA THR A 173 -3.51 4.20 41.90
C THR A 173 -3.14 3.90 40.46
N LEU A 174 -1.88 4.16 40.09
CA LEU A 174 -1.29 3.69 38.83
C LEU A 174 -0.45 2.45 39.10
N TYR A 175 -0.54 1.51 38.19
CA TYR A 175 0.21 0.27 38.20
C TYR A 175 0.86 0.09 36.80
N GLN A 176 2.19 -0.09 36.78
CA GLN A 176 2.99 -0.32 35.57
C GLN A 176 3.99 -1.43 35.87
N GLU A 177 3.88 -2.54 35.12
CA GLU A 177 4.80 -3.68 35.24
C GLU A 177 5.21 -4.17 33.85
N GLY A 178 6.51 -4.34 33.63
CA GLY A 178 7.04 -4.97 32.41
C GLY A 178 6.62 -6.44 32.31
N VAL A 179 6.29 -6.89 31.09
CA VAL A 179 5.91 -8.28 30.81
C VAL A 179 7.09 -9.01 30.23
N ALA A 180 7.59 -10.03 30.94
CA ALA A 180 8.65 -10.89 30.45
C ALA A 180 8.04 -12.10 29.74
N THR A 181 8.37 -12.27 28.47
CA THR A 181 8.03 -13.48 27.69
C THR A 181 9.29 -14.31 27.44
N ARG A 182 9.10 -15.57 27.02
CA ARG A 182 10.24 -16.39 26.59
C ARG A 182 11.01 -15.73 25.44
N TYR A 183 10.30 -15.07 24.55
CA TYR A 183 10.89 -14.39 23.40
C TYR A 183 11.77 -13.19 23.84
N ASN A 184 11.21 -12.20 24.54
CA ASN A 184 11.95 -11.00 24.92
C ASN A 184 13.03 -11.29 25.99
N SER A 185 12.82 -12.21 26.92
CA SER A 185 13.82 -12.58 27.92
C SER A 185 15.03 -13.30 27.32
N LEU A 186 14.86 -14.01 26.19
CA LEU A 186 15.96 -14.67 25.51
C LEU A 186 16.74 -13.75 24.57
N LEU A 187 16.06 -12.83 23.89
CA LEU A 187 16.65 -12.03 22.83
C LEU A 187 17.12 -10.64 23.32
N SER A 188 16.34 -9.95 24.16
CA SER A 188 16.65 -8.58 24.54
C SER A 188 17.59 -8.45 25.75
N LYS A 189 17.57 -9.39 26.66
CA LYS A 189 18.27 -9.31 27.98
C LYS A 189 17.97 -8.00 28.75
N VAL A 190 16.95 -7.24 28.33
CA VAL A 190 16.50 -6.05 29.04
C VAL A 190 15.59 -6.50 30.18
N ALA A 191 16.00 -6.22 31.39
CA ALA A 191 15.18 -6.50 32.56
C ALA A 191 14.10 -5.44 32.70
N ASN A 192 12.88 -5.73 32.24
CA ASN A 192 11.73 -4.82 32.36
C ASN A 192 11.35 -4.54 33.84
N VAL A 193 11.88 -5.28 34.78
CA VAL A 193 11.61 -5.14 36.19
C VAL A 193 12.06 -3.80 36.77
N ASP A 194 13.07 -3.16 36.19
CA ASP A 194 13.60 -1.88 36.68
C ASP A 194 12.73 -0.69 36.21
N PHE A 195 11.77 -0.91 35.32
CA PHE A 195 10.84 0.11 34.82
C PHE A 195 9.42 -0.13 35.30
N ARG A 196 9.26 -0.62 36.49
CA ARG A 196 7.97 -0.74 37.17
C ARG A 196 7.67 0.50 38.00
N SER A 197 6.40 0.85 38.06
CA SER A 197 5.90 1.94 38.90
C SER A 197 4.60 1.55 39.57
N HIS A 198 4.46 1.97 40.81
CA HIS A 198 3.25 1.77 41.58
C HIS A 198 3.00 3.00 42.44
N VAL A 199 2.27 3.97 41.89
CA VAL A 199 2.01 5.27 42.53
C VAL A 199 0.58 5.35 43.04
N ARG A 200 0.37 6.04 44.13
CA ARG A 200 -0.93 6.21 44.76
C ARG A 200 -1.06 7.61 45.35
N GLU A 201 -2.09 8.33 44.88
CA GLU A 201 -2.38 9.69 45.34
C GLU A 201 -3.89 9.93 45.48
N THR A 202 -4.27 11.00 46.19
CA THR A 202 -5.65 11.46 46.28
C THR A 202 -5.89 12.53 45.22
N LEU A 203 -6.76 12.26 44.27
CA LEU A 203 -7.16 13.23 43.24
C LEU A 203 -8.25 14.16 43.78
N ARG A 204 -8.16 15.43 43.41
CA ARG A 204 -9.08 16.51 43.85
C ARG A 204 -10.43 16.40 43.14
N PHE A 205 -10.42 16.02 41.84
CA PHE A 205 -11.61 15.95 41.00
C PHE A 205 -12.26 14.58 40.99
N ARG A 206 -13.43 14.54 40.40
CA ARG A 206 -14.19 13.33 40.08
C ARG A 206 -14.48 13.30 38.57
N PRO A 207 -14.64 12.14 37.98
CA PRO A 207 -14.95 12.07 36.56
C PRO A 207 -16.25 12.78 36.24
N VAL A 208 -16.23 13.65 35.21
CA VAL A 208 -17.40 14.28 34.64
C VAL A 208 -17.66 13.57 33.28
N ASN A 209 -18.86 13.01 33.14
CA ASN A 209 -19.19 12.14 32.02
C ASN A 209 -20.35 12.70 31.16
N PRO A 210 -20.15 13.76 30.36
CA PRO A 210 -21.17 14.21 29.43
C PRO A 210 -21.51 13.11 28.43
N PRO A 211 -22.80 12.89 28.12
CA PRO A 211 -23.24 11.76 27.29
C PRO A 211 -22.69 11.81 25.86
N GLU A 212 -22.34 12.99 25.38
CA GLU A 212 -21.78 13.21 24.05
C GLU A 212 -20.32 12.79 23.88
N ILE A 213 -19.60 12.49 24.97
CA ILE A 213 -18.20 12.04 24.89
C ILE A 213 -18.16 10.51 24.75
N PRO A 214 -17.65 9.95 23.64
CA PRO A 214 -17.55 8.51 23.49
C PRO A 214 -16.43 7.92 24.35
N PHE A 215 -16.52 6.64 24.66
CA PHE A 215 -15.37 5.88 25.15
C PHE A 215 -14.55 5.41 23.92
N LEU A 216 -13.25 5.70 23.93
CA LEU A 216 -12.34 5.36 22.86
C LEU A 216 -11.15 4.53 23.41
N LEU A 217 -10.62 3.67 22.53
CA LEU A 217 -9.35 2.97 22.72
C LEU A 217 -8.35 3.55 21.72
N ALA A 218 -7.13 3.85 22.18
CA ALA A 218 -6.04 4.41 21.40
C ALA A 218 -6.33 5.80 20.79
N GLY A 219 -7.19 6.59 21.39
CA GLY A 219 -7.49 7.95 20.96
C GLY A 219 -8.38 8.70 21.94
N ALA A 220 -8.49 10.02 21.80
CA ALA A 220 -9.33 10.90 22.59
C ALA A 220 -10.13 11.83 21.69
N ARG A 221 -11.39 12.10 22.05
CA ARG A 221 -12.18 13.10 21.33
C ARG A 221 -11.53 14.48 21.48
N ASP A 222 -11.38 15.19 20.36
CA ASP A 222 -10.90 16.57 20.37
C ASP A 222 -12.08 17.56 20.42
N HIS A 223 -12.88 17.59 19.36
CA HIS A 223 -14.05 18.44 19.28
C HIS A 223 -15.13 17.83 18.40
N HIS A 224 -16.37 18.26 18.61
CA HIS A 224 -17.49 17.86 17.78
C HIS A 224 -17.66 18.82 16.59
N THR A 225 -17.87 18.27 15.40
CA THR A 225 -18.18 19.01 14.18
C THR A 225 -19.49 18.53 13.60
N LEU A 226 -19.98 19.20 12.57
CA LEU A 226 -21.16 18.74 11.80
C LEU A 226 -20.96 17.35 11.16
N ARG A 227 -19.73 16.85 11.11
CA ARG A 227 -19.35 15.53 10.55
C ARG A 227 -19.11 14.47 11.61
N GLY A 228 -19.25 14.80 12.86
CA GLY A 228 -18.96 13.92 13.99
C GLY A 228 -17.81 14.40 14.85
N ASP A 229 -17.28 13.50 15.68
CA ASP A 229 -16.21 13.79 16.59
C ASP A 229 -14.85 13.68 15.87
N PHE A 230 -14.01 14.70 15.99
CA PHE A 230 -12.59 14.59 15.69
C PHE A 230 -11.88 13.93 16.86
N VAL A 231 -10.96 13.03 16.53
CA VAL A 231 -10.13 12.28 17.47
C VAL A 231 -8.68 12.71 17.36
N THR A 232 -8.07 12.93 18.48
CA THR A 232 -6.66 13.29 18.64
C THR A 232 -5.99 12.36 19.63
N GLN A 233 -4.74 12.60 19.99
CA GLN A 233 -3.98 11.79 20.95
C GLN A 233 -3.98 10.30 20.60
N CYS A 234 -3.98 9.96 19.31
CA CYS A 234 -3.89 8.59 18.87
C CYS A 234 -2.59 7.94 19.35
N LEU A 235 -2.68 6.68 19.75
CA LEU A 235 -1.54 5.90 20.20
C LEU A 235 -0.62 5.56 19.00
N ASN A 236 0.69 5.59 19.22
CA ASN A 236 1.70 4.96 18.37
C ASN A 236 2.23 3.70 19.07
N GLY A 237 1.61 2.56 18.78
CA GLY A 237 1.93 1.30 19.45
C GLY A 237 0.78 0.32 19.46
N LYS A 238 0.90 -0.72 20.27
CA LYS A 238 -0.08 -1.82 20.35
C LYS A 238 -0.81 -1.79 21.68
N LEU A 239 -2.10 -2.14 21.63
CA LEU A 239 -2.90 -2.56 22.79
C LEU A 239 -3.25 -4.05 22.66
N ASP A 240 -3.34 -4.73 23.80
CA ASP A 240 -3.81 -6.11 23.90
C ASP A 240 -4.70 -6.25 25.13
N ARG A 241 -5.86 -6.90 24.96
CA ARG A 241 -6.83 -7.20 26.03
C ARG A 241 -7.20 -6.02 26.95
N PRO A 242 -7.62 -4.87 26.43
CA PRO A 242 -8.13 -3.80 27.28
C PRO A 242 -9.38 -4.22 28.04
N SER A 243 -9.57 -3.68 29.26
CA SER A 243 -10.72 -4.01 30.11
C SER A 243 -11.09 -2.87 31.08
N VAL A 244 -12.37 -2.85 31.45
CA VAL A 244 -12.95 -1.83 32.34
C VAL A 244 -13.80 -2.52 33.42
N PHE A 245 -13.67 -2.05 34.67
CA PHE A 245 -14.38 -2.57 35.83
C PHE A 245 -15.08 -1.44 36.59
N ASP A 246 -16.22 -1.75 37.24
CA ASP A 246 -16.96 -0.81 38.09
C ASP A 246 -16.54 -0.83 39.57
N ARG A 247 -15.34 -1.35 39.84
CA ARG A 247 -14.74 -1.42 41.17
C ARG A 247 -13.22 -1.24 41.13
N VAL A 248 -12.63 -1.02 42.31
CA VAL A 248 -11.19 -1.07 42.49
C VAL A 248 -10.70 -2.53 42.47
N LEU A 249 -9.80 -2.85 41.56
CA LEU A 249 -9.08 -4.13 41.57
C LEU A 249 -7.98 -4.12 42.61
N THR A 250 -7.85 -5.24 43.33
CA THR A 250 -6.74 -5.44 44.27
C THR A 250 -5.42 -5.71 43.58
N ARG A 251 -4.32 -5.48 44.24
CA ARG A 251 -2.98 -5.80 43.73
C ARG A 251 -2.87 -7.26 43.27
N ALA A 252 -3.44 -8.20 44.03
CA ALA A 252 -3.39 -9.62 43.70
C ALA A 252 -4.19 -9.94 42.42
N GLU A 253 -5.32 -9.27 42.18
CA GLU A 253 -6.09 -9.41 40.95
C GLU A 253 -5.34 -8.82 39.75
N LEU A 254 -4.69 -7.66 39.90
CA LEU A 254 -3.86 -7.06 38.85
C LEU A 254 -2.67 -7.95 38.49
N ASP A 255 -1.97 -8.52 39.47
CA ASP A 255 -0.86 -9.44 39.29
C ASP A 255 -1.34 -10.73 38.55
N SER A 256 -2.49 -11.28 38.96
CA SER A 256 -3.09 -12.45 38.31
C SER A 256 -3.50 -12.18 36.86
N TYR A 257 -4.07 -10.97 36.61
CA TYR A 257 -4.43 -10.59 35.26
C TYR A 257 -3.19 -10.41 34.36
N ARG A 258 -2.15 -9.71 34.85
CA ARG A 258 -0.87 -9.58 34.15
C ARG A 258 -0.29 -10.95 33.76
N ASP A 259 -0.26 -11.90 34.69
CA ASP A 259 0.40 -13.20 34.51
C ASP A 259 -0.43 -14.16 33.67
N GLY A 260 -1.76 -14.11 33.77
CA GLY A 260 -2.67 -15.02 33.09
C GLY A 260 -3.34 -14.44 31.83
N GLY A 261 -3.36 -13.11 31.68
CA GLY A 261 -4.03 -12.42 30.55
C GLY A 261 -5.56 -12.59 30.56
N VAL A 262 -6.14 -13.01 31.70
CA VAL A 262 -7.58 -13.20 31.85
C VAL A 262 -8.09 -12.28 32.97
N PRO A 263 -9.07 -11.38 32.67
CA PRO A 263 -9.60 -10.46 33.67
C PRO A 263 -10.46 -11.17 34.73
N PRO A 264 -10.47 -10.68 35.99
CA PRO A 264 -11.44 -11.14 36.96
C PRO A 264 -12.86 -10.81 36.49
N GLN A 265 -13.84 -11.69 36.84
CA GLN A 265 -15.21 -11.51 36.35
C GLN A 265 -16.05 -10.56 37.21
N ASP A 266 -15.72 -10.45 38.49
CA ASP A 266 -16.45 -9.56 39.41
C ASP A 266 -16.23 -8.11 39.06
N GLY A 267 -17.32 -7.37 38.85
CA GLY A 267 -17.28 -5.96 38.46
C GLY A 267 -16.81 -5.67 37.03
N LEU A 268 -16.66 -6.69 36.19
CA LEU A 268 -16.26 -6.50 34.80
C LEU A 268 -17.39 -5.81 34.01
N LEU A 269 -17.08 -4.68 33.37
CA LEU A 269 -17.98 -3.97 32.45
C LEU A 269 -17.69 -4.29 31.00
N ALA A 270 -16.42 -4.31 30.61
CA ALA A 270 -15.98 -4.62 29.26
C ALA A 270 -14.63 -5.34 29.26
N PHE A 271 -14.48 -6.29 28.37
CA PHE A 271 -13.22 -6.96 28.06
C PHE A 271 -13.11 -7.19 26.58
N TRP A 272 -12.35 -6.36 25.90
CA TRP A 272 -12.11 -6.54 24.48
C TRP A 272 -11.06 -7.64 24.28
N ASP A 273 -11.56 -8.86 23.99
CA ASP A 273 -10.68 -10.00 23.72
C ASP A 273 -10.17 -9.90 22.28
N THR A 274 -9.03 -9.25 22.17
CA THR A 274 -8.35 -8.94 20.91
C THR A 274 -7.89 -10.19 20.14
N THR A 275 -7.96 -11.37 20.78
CA THR A 275 -7.60 -12.66 20.16
C THR A 275 -8.76 -13.35 19.46
N GLN A 276 -9.98 -12.81 19.56
CA GLN A 276 -11.17 -13.36 18.91
C GLN A 276 -11.37 -12.79 17.50
N GLY A 277 -12.14 -13.50 16.69
CA GLY A 277 -12.50 -13.10 15.33
C GLY A 277 -11.56 -13.60 14.23
N TYR A 278 -10.46 -14.26 14.58
CA TYR A 278 -9.57 -14.86 13.58
C TYR A 278 -10.23 -16.01 12.82
N THR A 279 -10.11 -15.99 11.50
CA THR A 279 -10.55 -17.02 10.56
C THR A 279 -9.40 -17.45 9.66
N GLU A 280 -9.60 -18.46 8.83
CA GLU A 280 -8.63 -18.83 7.78
C GLU A 280 -8.45 -17.72 6.71
N HIS A 281 -9.43 -16.81 6.61
CA HIS A 281 -9.42 -15.69 5.67
C HIS A 281 -9.02 -14.36 6.34
N GLY A 282 -8.40 -14.40 7.53
CA GLY A 282 -7.93 -13.22 8.23
C GLY A 282 -8.82 -12.78 9.39
N ILE A 283 -8.86 -11.46 9.63
CA ILE A 283 -9.60 -10.85 10.72
C ILE A 283 -10.12 -9.47 10.31
N GLY A 284 -11.37 -9.17 10.66
CA GLY A 284 -12.02 -7.88 10.39
C GLY A 284 -11.64 -6.77 11.38
N ASP A 285 -12.31 -5.63 11.21
CA ASP A 285 -12.09 -4.40 12.01
C ASP A 285 -12.85 -4.40 13.33
N GLU A 286 -13.80 -5.34 13.53
CA GLU A 286 -14.51 -5.48 14.79
C GLU A 286 -13.63 -6.13 15.85
N VAL A 287 -13.66 -5.57 17.07
CA VAL A 287 -13.01 -6.11 18.25
C VAL A 287 -14.07 -6.52 19.26
N ILE A 288 -14.13 -7.82 19.53
CA ILE A 288 -15.20 -8.44 20.31
C ILE A 288 -15.02 -8.10 21.79
N ASP A 289 -16.06 -7.54 22.40
CA ASP A 289 -16.21 -7.50 23.85
C ASP A 289 -16.69 -8.87 24.34
N ALA A 290 -15.85 -9.58 25.05
CA ALA A 290 -16.15 -10.83 25.75
C ALA A 290 -16.70 -10.59 27.18
N GLY A 291 -16.92 -9.34 27.56
CA GLY A 291 -17.57 -8.94 28.80
C GLY A 291 -19.10 -9.16 28.77
N PRO A 292 -19.79 -8.81 29.84
CA PRO A 292 -21.21 -9.15 30.03
C PRO A 292 -22.19 -8.32 29.19
N TYR A 293 -21.75 -7.22 28.55
CA TYR A 293 -22.66 -6.26 27.94
C TYR A 293 -22.54 -6.14 26.42
N GLY A 294 -21.58 -6.81 25.78
CA GLY A 294 -21.40 -6.80 24.34
C GLY A 294 -21.02 -5.42 23.80
N LEU A 295 -20.16 -4.68 24.49
CA LEU A 295 -19.68 -3.36 24.11
C LEU A 295 -18.57 -3.49 23.05
N HIS A 296 -18.92 -4.07 21.88
CA HIS A 296 -17.96 -4.28 20.79
C HIS A 296 -17.34 -2.96 20.33
N ALA A 297 -16.11 -3.02 19.87
CA ALA A 297 -15.41 -1.88 19.32
C ALA A 297 -15.12 -2.06 17.83
N ILE A 298 -15.10 -0.95 17.10
CA ILE A 298 -14.85 -0.94 15.66
C ILE A 298 -13.66 -0.03 15.34
N GLY A 299 -12.76 -0.52 14.48
CA GLY A 299 -11.60 0.21 14.02
C GLY A 299 -11.93 1.39 13.11
N TYR A 300 -11.34 2.53 13.39
CA TYR A 300 -11.30 3.68 12.48
C TYR A 300 -9.90 3.78 11.87
N ASN A 301 -9.81 4.04 10.56
CA ASN A 301 -8.56 4.02 9.79
C ASN A 301 -7.77 2.70 9.96
N ARG A 302 -8.50 1.61 10.14
CA ARG A 302 -8.00 0.23 10.12
C ARG A 302 -6.74 0.02 10.96
N PRO A 303 -6.86 -0.02 12.31
CA PRO A 303 -5.74 -0.45 13.15
C PRO A 303 -5.19 -1.79 12.69
N VAL A 304 -3.87 -1.95 12.72
CA VAL A 304 -3.24 -3.15 12.16
C VAL A 304 -3.51 -4.35 13.05
N ARG A 305 -4.24 -5.34 12.51
CA ARG A 305 -4.56 -6.62 13.17
C ARG A 305 -3.52 -7.68 12.78
N ALA A 306 -3.68 -8.90 13.31
CA ALA A 306 -2.73 -10.00 13.12
C ALA A 306 -1.30 -9.65 13.56
N GLN A 307 -1.20 -8.94 14.69
CA GLN A 307 0.03 -8.54 15.34
C GLN A 307 0.31 -9.41 16.56
N THR A 308 1.59 -9.65 16.85
CA THR A 308 2.00 -10.38 18.05
C THR A 308 1.55 -9.68 19.31
N GLY A 309 0.97 -10.45 20.25
CA GLY A 309 0.51 -9.98 21.54
C GLY A 309 1.59 -10.02 22.63
N PHE A 310 1.23 -9.56 23.84
CA PHE A 310 2.13 -9.52 25.00
C PHE A 310 2.72 -10.90 25.37
N ASN A 311 2.06 -11.99 25.03
CA ASN A 311 2.40 -13.38 25.38
C ASN A 311 3.01 -14.18 24.23
N TRP A 312 3.38 -13.54 23.12
CA TRP A 312 4.00 -14.23 21.98
C TRP A 312 5.34 -14.85 22.36
N GLN A 313 5.55 -16.11 21.99
CA GLN A 313 6.71 -16.90 22.43
C GLN A 313 7.79 -17.08 21.35
N GLY A 314 7.61 -16.51 20.16
CA GLY A 314 8.58 -16.62 19.07
C GLY A 314 8.64 -18.00 18.40
N ARG A 315 7.63 -18.86 18.57
CA ARG A 315 7.58 -20.20 17.97
C ARG A 315 6.73 -20.26 16.71
N ASP A 316 5.61 -19.56 16.75
CA ASP A 316 4.62 -19.55 15.68
C ASP A 316 4.67 -18.20 14.98
N ASP A 317 4.73 -18.22 13.64
CA ASP A 317 4.71 -17.04 12.81
C ASP A 317 3.33 -16.76 12.18
N CYS A 318 2.32 -17.53 12.56
CA CYS A 318 0.98 -17.50 12.01
C CYS A 318 -0.08 -17.46 13.12
N PHE A 319 -0.95 -16.48 13.06
CA PHE A 319 -2.07 -16.34 14.00
C PHE A 319 -3.04 -17.52 13.98
N ARG A 320 -3.16 -18.24 12.86
CA ARG A 320 -4.02 -19.44 12.75
C ARG A 320 -3.55 -20.60 13.63
N LEU A 321 -2.25 -20.68 13.90
CA LEU A 321 -1.67 -21.73 14.72
C LEU A 321 -1.70 -21.40 16.21
N ALA A 322 -1.62 -20.12 16.56
CA ALA A 322 -1.56 -19.65 17.93
C ALA A 322 -2.37 -18.35 18.13
N PRO A 323 -3.69 -18.32 17.84
CA PRO A 323 -4.48 -17.09 17.86
C PRO A 323 -4.40 -16.35 19.21
N GLN A 324 -4.28 -17.07 20.32
CA GLN A 324 -4.17 -16.48 21.67
C GLN A 324 -2.89 -15.65 21.88
N GLN A 325 -1.90 -15.79 21.00
CA GLN A 325 -0.64 -15.04 21.03
C GLN A 325 -0.64 -13.84 20.05
N TYR A 326 -1.76 -13.59 19.34
CA TYR A 326 -1.91 -12.54 18.33
C TYR A 326 -2.98 -11.53 18.71
N GLY A 327 -3.01 -11.16 20.01
CA GLY A 327 -3.93 -10.15 20.51
C GLY A 327 -3.49 -8.69 20.27
N GLY A 328 -2.28 -8.46 19.78
CA GLY A 328 -1.82 -7.10 19.50
C GLY A 328 -2.66 -6.43 18.42
N ILE A 329 -3.15 -5.22 18.69
CA ILE A 329 -3.73 -4.30 17.71
C ILE A 329 -2.83 -3.08 17.64
N GLU A 330 -2.23 -2.78 16.48
CA GLU A 330 -1.30 -1.68 16.33
C GLU A 330 -1.99 -0.44 15.77
N PHE A 331 -1.70 0.69 16.37
CA PHE A 331 -2.25 2.00 16.06
C PHE A 331 -1.15 2.97 15.65
N HIS A 332 -1.50 3.89 14.74
CA HIS A 332 -0.61 4.95 14.27
C HIS A 332 -1.37 6.26 14.16
N ASP A 333 -0.77 7.36 14.56
CA ASP A 333 -1.37 8.70 14.57
C ASP A 333 -1.47 9.35 13.19
N ASP A 334 -0.81 8.78 12.19
CA ASP A 334 -0.78 9.20 10.79
C ASP A 334 -1.46 8.22 9.83
N ALA A 335 -2.12 7.17 10.35
CA ALA A 335 -2.84 6.21 9.53
C ALA A 335 -4.05 6.84 8.83
N ILE A 336 -4.27 6.46 7.56
CA ILE A 336 -5.44 6.83 6.78
C ILE A 336 -5.84 5.72 5.81
N ILE A 337 -7.15 5.43 5.73
CA ILE A 337 -7.74 4.45 4.81
C ILE A 337 -8.78 5.08 3.90
N ASP A 338 -9.51 6.07 4.38
CA ASP A 338 -10.50 6.82 3.61
C ASP A 338 -10.55 8.25 4.17
N CYS A 339 -10.33 9.23 3.33
CA CYS A 339 -10.45 10.65 3.72
C CYS A 339 -11.87 11.01 4.17
N LYS A 340 -12.87 10.23 3.78
CA LYS A 340 -14.29 10.41 4.13
C LYS A 340 -14.78 11.84 3.90
N TRP A 341 -14.30 12.49 2.84
CA TRP A 341 -14.72 13.84 2.48
C TRP A 341 -16.19 13.87 2.10
N GLU A 342 -16.81 15.04 2.17
CA GLU A 342 -18.14 15.23 1.66
C GLU A 342 -18.17 15.17 0.14
N LEU A 343 -19.23 14.55 -0.38
CA LEU A 343 -19.46 14.42 -1.81
C LEU A 343 -19.47 15.80 -2.49
N THR A 344 -18.65 15.92 -3.53
CA THR A 344 -18.65 17.11 -4.40
C THR A 344 -19.56 16.92 -5.59
N ARG A 345 -19.41 15.82 -6.32
CA ARG A 345 -20.19 15.51 -7.51
C ARG A 345 -20.31 14.01 -7.72
N SER A 346 -21.48 13.54 -8.09
CA SER A 346 -21.69 12.20 -8.64
C SER A 346 -22.16 12.31 -10.08
N ILE A 347 -21.71 11.40 -10.93
CA ILE A 347 -22.08 11.34 -12.34
C ILE A 347 -22.37 9.91 -12.77
N LYS A 348 -23.12 9.76 -13.84
CA LYS A 348 -23.13 8.53 -14.63
C LYS A 348 -21.97 8.55 -15.63
N VAL A 349 -21.20 7.47 -15.65
CA VAL A 349 -20.11 7.31 -16.63
C VAL A 349 -20.71 7.32 -18.02
N PRO A 350 -20.28 8.23 -18.94
CA PRO A 350 -20.81 8.31 -20.28
C PRO A 350 -20.46 7.06 -21.11
N ASP A 351 -21.17 6.86 -22.23
CA ASP A 351 -20.85 5.83 -23.21
C ASP A 351 -19.60 6.25 -24.00
N VAL A 352 -18.44 5.93 -23.44
CA VAL A 352 -17.13 6.21 -24.03
C VAL A 352 -16.34 4.93 -24.21
N ARG A 353 -15.34 4.96 -25.09
CA ARG A 353 -14.44 3.81 -25.28
C ARG A 353 -13.66 3.48 -24.00
N SER A 354 -13.26 2.23 -23.85
CA SER A 354 -12.39 1.81 -22.75
C SER A 354 -11.05 2.56 -22.76
N GLY A 355 -10.54 2.95 -21.56
CA GLY A 355 -9.30 3.71 -21.45
C GLY A 355 -9.09 4.36 -20.08
N ALA A 356 -8.04 5.18 -19.97
CA ALA A 356 -7.75 5.99 -18.80
C ALA A 356 -8.43 7.37 -18.93
N TYR A 357 -9.12 7.79 -17.89
CA TYR A 357 -9.87 9.05 -17.83
C TYR A 357 -9.56 9.83 -16.56
N ALA A 358 -9.84 11.11 -16.57
CA ALA A 358 -9.82 11.92 -15.36
C ALA A 358 -10.84 13.07 -15.46
N PHE A 359 -11.32 13.53 -14.30
CA PHE A 359 -11.76 14.92 -14.22
C PHE A 359 -10.55 15.81 -13.96
N ARG A 360 -10.24 16.64 -14.96
CA ARG A 360 -9.26 17.71 -14.84
C ARG A 360 -9.96 18.91 -14.19
N LEU A 361 -9.48 19.29 -13.00
CA LEU A 361 -10.00 20.40 -12.21
C LEU A 361 -9.03 21.56 -12.29
N ARG A 362 -9.53 22.76 -12.61
CA ARG A 362 -8.70 23.96 -12.71
C ARG A 362 -9.28 25.09 -11.88
N THR A 363 -8.41 25.88 -11.28
CA THR A 363 -8.79 27.13 -10.59
C THR A 363 -7.76 28.23 -10.84
N GLY A 364 -8.24 29.48 -10.78
CA GLY A 364 -7.39 30.64 -10.96
C GLY A 364 -7.34 31.16 -12.39
N ASP A 365 -6.61 32.24 -12.57
CA ASP A 365 -6.27 32.79 -13.87
C ASP A 365 -4.95 32.23 -14.40
N ALA A 366 -4.54 32.62 -15.61
CA ALA A 366 -3.34 32.13 -16.26
C ALA A 366 -2.02 32.34 -15.47
N LYS A 367 -2.00 33.19 -14.44
CA LYS A 367 -0.83 33.47 -13.61
C LYS A 367 -0.80 32.70 -12.28
N GLY A 368 -1.94 32.16 -11.88
CA GLY A 368 -2.07 31.39 -10.62
C GLY A 368 -2.96 30.16 -10.77
N MET A 369 -3.00 29.59 -11.98
CA MET A 369 -3.78 28.38 -12.26
C MET A 369 -3.18 27.19 -11.51
N ARG A 370 -4.05 26.48 -10.77
CA ARG A 370 -3.77 25.16 -10.21
C ARG A 370 -4.59 24.14 -10.97
N GLU A 371 -4.00 22.97 -11.17
CA GLU A 371 -4.58 21.87 -11.93
C GLU A 371 -4.49 20.57 -11.11
N GLU A 372 -5.60 19.83 -11.04
CA GLU A 372 -5.69 18.52 -10.41
C GLU A 372 -6.32 17.54 -11.39
N TYR A 373 -5.94 16.28 -11.32
CA TYR A 373 -6.52 15.19 -12.11
C TYR A 373 -7.03 14.08 -11.19
N VAL A 374 -8.34 13.89 -11.16
CA VAL A 374 -8.93 12.75 -10.45
C VAL A 374 -9.08 11.61 -11.43
N VAL A 375 -8.12 10.67 -11.41
CA VAL A 375 -7.96 9.59 -12.40
C VAL A 375 -8.86 8.41 -12.07
N PHE A 376 -9.45 7.81 -13.10
CA PHE A 376 -10.18 6.55 -13.07
C PHE A 376 -10.10 5.84 -14.42
N PHE A 377 -10.43 4.54 -14.45
CA PHE A 377 -10.40 3.75 -15.67
C PHE A 377 -11.82 3.36 -16.08
N VAL A 378 -12.10 3.48 -17.38
CA VAL A 378 -13.35 2.99 -17.98
C VAL A 378 -13.08 1.67 -18.67
N ARG A 379 -13.59 0.58 -18.09
CA ARG A 379 -13.54 -0.77 -18.68
C ARG A 379 -14.73 -1.00 -19.61
N PRO A 380 -14.66 -1.98 -20.54
CA PRO A 380 -15.74 -2.22 -21.46
C PRO A 380 -17.00 -2.74 -20.73
N LEU A 381 -18.18 -2.36 -21.22
CA LEU A 381 -19.43 -2.96 -20.78
C LEU A 381 -19.50 -4.45 -21.18
N LYS A 382 -19.04 -4.75 -22.39
CA LYS A 382 -18.81 -6.12 -22.91
C LYS A 382 -17.52 -6.10 -23.72
N PRO A 383 -16.62 -7.06 -23.49
CA PRO A 383 -15.39 -7.18 -24.27
C PRO A 383 -15.66 -7.31 -25.77
N LYS A 384 -14.91 -6.58 -26.59
CA LYS A 384 -15.01 -6.57 -28.05
C LYS A 384 -13.66 -6.57 -28.75
N ALA A 385 -12.65 -5.93 -28.13
CA ALA A 385 -11.31 -5.82 -28.69
C ALA A 385 -10.53 -7.13 -28.51
N PRO A 386 -9.58 -7.44 -29.39
CA PRO A 386 -8.71 -8.61 -29.25
C PRO A 386 -7.59 -8.40 -28.19
N ILE A 387 -7.34 -7.17 -27.79
CA ILE A 387 -6.22 -6.77 -26.94
C ILE A 387 -6.76 -6.20 -25.62
N LEU A 388 -6.23 -6.69 -24.51
CA LEU A 388 -6.40 -6.08 -23.17
C LEU A 388 -5.09 -5.43 -22.72
N PHE A 389 -5.15 -4.19 -22.28
CA PHE A 389 -4.12 -3.58 -21.47
C PHE A 389 -4.54 -3.70 -19.99
N LEU A 390 -3.82 -4.53 -19.23
CA LEU A 390 -4.02 -4.72 -17.80
C LEU A 390 -3.19 -3.68 -17.05
N VAL A 391 -3.89 -2.74 -16.41
CA VAL A 391 -3.29 -1.63 -15.67
C VAL A 391 -2.87 -2.10 -14.29
N PRO A 392 -1.58 -1.95 -13.87
CA PRO A 392 -1.07 -2.45 -12.62
C PRO A 392 -1.43 -1.52 -11.44
N THR A 393 -2.72 -1.40 -11.15
CA THR A 393 -3.23 -0.51 -10.10
C THR A 393 -2.77 -0.91 -8.70
N GLY A 394 -2.45 -2.19 -8.46
CA GLY A 394 -1.79 -2.63 -7.23
C GLY A 394 -0.46 -1.92 -6.99
N SER A 395 0.36 -1.81 -8.04
CA SER A 395 1.63 -1.06 -7.96
C SER A 395 1.40 0.45 -7.79
N TYR A 396 0.40 1.03 -8.48
CA TYR A 396 0.09 2.45 -8.26
C TYR A 396 -0.30 2.74 -6.81
N LEU A 397 -1.04 1.83 -6.17
CA LEU A 397 -1.40 1.95 -4.76
C LEU A 397 -0.20 1.78 -3.83
N ALA A 398 0.73 0.87 -4.16
CA ALA A 398 1.92 0.65 -3.36
C ALA A 398 2.83 1.90 -3.30
N TYR A 399 2.94 2.59 -4.42
CA TYR A 399 3.73 3.82 -4.56
C TYR A 399 2.90 5.10 -4.38
N ALA A 400 1.61 5.01 -4.01
CA ALA A 400 0.74 6.17 -3.85
C ALA A 400 1.27 7.15 -2.80
N ASN A 401 1.63 8.37 -3.21
CA ASN A 401 2.19 9.41 -2.35
C ASN A 401 3.53 9.02 -1.70
N GLU A 402 4.42 8.32 -2.41
CA GLU A 402 5.71 7.92 -1.90
C GLU A 402 6.62 9.12 -1.56
N HIS A 403 7.43 8.97 -0.51
CA HIS A 403 8.37 9.99 -0.02
C HIS A 403 9.84 9.61 -0.26
N LEU A 404 10.13 8.67 -1.15
CA LEU A 404 11.48 8.14 -1.40
C LEU A 404 12.49 9.23 -1.79
N SER A 405 12.03 10.27 -2.48
CA SER A 405 12.90 11.40 -2.87
C SER A 405 13.40 12.24 -1.69
N PHE A 406 12.77 12.14 -0.52
CA PHE A 406 13.22 12.84 0.70
C PHE A 406 14.32 12.07 1.45
N ASP A 407 14.45 10.77 1.21
CA ASP A 407 15.52 9.95 1.77
C ASP A 407 16.76 9.99 0.86
N ALA A 408 17.39 11.17 0.78
CA ALA A 408 18.50 11.44 -0.13
C ALA A 408 19.72 10.54 0.14
N GLU A 409 19.94 10.10 1.38
CA GLU A 409 21.07 9.24 1.74
C GLU A 409 20.95 7.85 1.09
N ILE A 410 19.74 7.34 0.94
CA ILE A 410 19.46 6.06 0.27
C ILE A 410 19.35 6.26 -1.24
N MET A 411 18.60 7.27 -1.68
CA MET A 411 18.28 7.42 -3.10
C MET A 411 19.41 7.95 -3.96
N GLN A 412 20.30 8.79 -3.42
CA GLN A 412 21.44 9.32 -4.20
C GLN A 412 22.39 8.24 -4.72
N PRO A 413 22.81 7.24 -3.94
CA PRO A 413 23.65 6.16 -4.44
C PRO A 413 22.99 5.33 -5.54
N LEU A 414 21.67 5.05 -5.42
CA LEU A 414 20.93 4.28 -6.42
C LEU A 414 20.68 5.06 -7.70
N ALA A 415 20.38 6.36 -7.58
CA ALA A 415 20.09 7.24 -8.72
C ALA A 415 21.37 7.81 -9.38
N GLY A 416 22.50 7.72 -8.71
CA GLY A 416 23.76 8.33 -9.18
C GLY A 416 23.71 9.86 -9.27
N GLN A 417 22.71 10.50 -8.67
CA GLN A 417 22.46 11.94 -8.69
C GLN A 417 21.66 12.39 -7.46
N SER A 418 21.73 13.68 -7.15
CA SER A 418 20.90 14.27 -6.11
C SER A 418 19.48 14.48 -6.65
N PRO A 419 18.44 14.10 -5.88
CA PRO A 419 17.04 14.37 -6.24
C PRO A 419 16.77 15.87 -6.38
N ILE A 420 15.98 16.24 -7.39
CA ILE A 420 15.45 17.61 -7.54
C ILE A 420 13.96 17.52 -7.28
N LEU A 421 13.53 18.02 -6.11
CA LEU A 421 12.14 17.95 -5.69
C LEU A 421 11.24 18.74 -6.65
N SER A 422 10.15 18.13 -7.05
CA SER A 422 9.07 18.72 -7.85
C SER A 422 8.06 19.45 -6.97
N GLU A 423 7.11 20.14 -7.59
CA GLU A 423 5.97 20.73 -6.86
C GLU A 423 5.15 19.63 -6.15
N VAL A 424 5.03 18.45 -6.74
CA VAL A 424 4.32 17.30 -6.13
C VAL A 424 4.98 16.85 -4.84
N ASP A 425 6.31 16.73 -4.82
CA ASP A 425 7.05 16.36 -3.60
C ASP A 425 6.85 17.40 -2.49
N ILE A 426 6.91 18.69 -2.84
CA ILE A 426 6.69 19.78 -1.88
C ILE A 426 5.25 19.77 -1.35
N GLU A 427 4.27 19.53 -2.21
CA GLU A 427 2.88 19.36 -1.78
C GLU A 427 2.72 18.17 -0.84
N LEU A 428 3.29 17.01 -1.15
CA LEU A 428 3.26 15.81 -0.29
C LEU A 428 3.88 16.07 1.08
N TYR A 429 5.03 16.73 1.13
CA TYR A 429 5.67 17.09 2.39
C TYR A 429 4.79 18.01 3.26
N GLN A 430 3.97 18.86 2.65
CA GLN A 430 3.10 19.81 3.33
C GLN A 430 1.71 19.24 3.69
N THR A 431 1.34 18.07 3.19
CA THR A 431 -0.01 17.49 3.29
C THR A 431 0.01 16.05 3.81
N ALA A 432 0.58 15.87 5.01
CA ALA A 432 0.66 14.56 5.68
C ALA A 432 -0.71 13.86 5.83
N GLU A 433 -1.81 14.63 5.81
CA GLU A 433 -3.18 14.11 5.86
C GLU A 433 -3.62 13.34 4.61
N PHE A 434 -2.82 13.28 3.55
CA PHE A 434 -3.10 12.41 2.38
C PHE A 434 -2.50 11.02 2.51
N GLY A 435 -1.79 10.76 3.61
CA GLY A 435 -1.27 9.47 3.99
C GLY A 435 -0.04 9.04 3.19
N LEU A 436 0.55 7.97 3.64
CA LEU A 436 1.84 7.44 3.27
C LEU A 436 1.73 6.33 2.24
N SER A 437 2.84 5.97 1.58
CA SER A 437 2.98 4.83 0.68
C SER A 437 3.40 3.56 1.42
N LEU A 438 3.37 2.41 0.72
CA LEU A 438 3.92 1.16 1.26
C LEU A 438 5.47 1.13 1.29
N TYR A 439 6.12 2.22 0.93
CA TYR A 439 7.58 2.41 1.03
C TYR A 439 7.97 3.33 2.19
N ASP A 440 6.99 3.94 2.84
CA ASP A 440 7.21 4.87 3.93
C ASP A 440 7.13 4.17 5.30
N HIS A 441 7.54 4.90 6.32
CA HIS A 441 7.35 4.56 7.72
C HIS A 441 6.33 5.51 8.34
N HIS A 442 5.52 4.99 9.25
CA HIS A 442 4.76 5.82 10.16
C HIS A 442 5.69 6.69 11.02
N ALA A 443 5.18 7.76 11.58
CA ALA A 443 5.94 8.68 12.44
C ALA A 443 6.64 7.98 13.62
N ASP A 444 6.17 6.81 14.01
CA ASP A 444 6.73 5.97 15.09
C ASP A 444 7.83 5.00 14.62
N GLY A 445 8.09 4.93 13.32
CA GLY A 445 9.06 4.07 12.68
C GLY A 445 8.56 2.68 12.28
N ALA A 446 7.26 2.38 12.45
CA ALA A 446 6.65 1.16 11.93
C ALA A 446 6.45 1.28 10.41
N GLY A 447 6.49 0.15 9.70
CA GLY A 447 6.23 0.14 8.26
C GLY A 447 4.74 0.30 7.92
N VAL A 448 4.45 1.01 6.84
CA VAL A 448 3.07 1.22 6.37
C VAL A 448 2.56 -0.03 5.68
N CYS A 449 1.55 -0.68 6.28
CA CYS A 449 0.99 -1.94 5.79
C CYS A 449 -0.16 -1.78 4.80
N TYR A 450 -0.89 -0.66 4.85
CA TYR A 450 -2.11 -0.44 4.08
C TYR A 450 -1.96 0.71 3.09
N SER A 451 -2.56 0.55 1.91
CA SER A 451 -2.74 1.63 0.95
C SER A 451 -4.17 1.64 0.39
N THR A 452 -4.62 2.80 -0.09
CA THR A 452 -5.97 3.03 -0.56
C THR A 452 -6.01 4.07 -1.68
N TYR A 453 -7.02 4.01 -2.56
CA TYR A 453 -7.31 5.09 -3.50
C TYR A 453 -8.42 6.05 -3.03
N ARG A 454 -9.00 5.86 -1.84
CA ARG A 454 -9.96 6.82 -1.25
C ARG A 454 -9.28 8.00 -0.56
N ARG A 455 -8.28 8.53 -1.23
CA ARG A 455 -7.49 9.70 -0.85
C ARG A 455 -6.91 10.37 -2.10
N PRO A 456 -6.50 11.63 -2.07
CA PRO A 456 -5.72 12.21 -3.15
C PRO A 456 -4.42 11.44 -3.36
N ILE A 457 -4.12 11.07 -4.60
CA ILE A 457 -2.86 10.40 -4.99
C ILE A 457 -2.12 11.33 -5.95
N LEU A 458 -1.17 12.08 -5.43
CA LEU A 458 -0.55 13.19 -6.16
C LEU A 458 0.39 12.72 -7.27
N ASN A 459 1.04 11.60 -7.10
CA ASN A 459 1.92 11.01 -8.11
C ASN A 459 1.19 10.14 -9.15
N MET A 460 -0.13 9.98 -9.05
CA MET A 460 -0.98 9.38 -10.09
C MET A 460 -1.47 10.42 -11.12
N ARG A 461 -1.06 11.67 -11.00
CA ARG A 461 -1.34 12.72 -11.99
C ARG A 461 -0.56 12.47 -13.28
N PRO A 462 -1.14 12.74 -14.48
CA PRO A 462 -0.32 12.79 -15.70
C PRO A 462 0.78 13.85 -15.53
N LYS A 463 1.92 13.65 -16.16
CA LYS A 463 3.15 14.45 -16.04
C LYS A 463 3.89 14.34 -14.71
N ALA A 464 3.37 13.63 -13.72
CA ALA A 464 4.11 13.38 -12.47
C ALA A 464 5.40 12.61 -12.76
N ARG A 465 6.46 12.98 -12.06
CA ARG A 465 7.78 12.35 -12.18
C ARG A 465 8.29 11.97 -10.81
N MET A 466 8.96 10.85 -10.73
CA MET A 466 9.71 10.48 -9.55
C MET A 466 10.99 11.31 -9.49
N SER A 467 11.10 12.17 -8.51
CA SER A 467 12.15 13.21 -8.47
C SER A 467 13.55 12.63 -8.29
N SER A 468 13.70 11.47 -7.66
CA SER A 468 14.96 10.75 -7.54
C SER A 468 15.54 10.33 -8.90
N MET A 469 14.70 10.01 -9.86
CA MET A 469 15.10 9.58 -11.22
C MET A 469 14.88 10.67 -12.29
N GLY A 470 14.01 11.64 -12.04
CA GLY A 470 13.65 12.69 -13.00
C GLY A 470 12.82 12.19 -14.20
N VAL A 471 12.20 11.01 -14.11
CA VAL A 471 11.38 10.39 -15.18
C VAL A 471 9.96 10.11 -14.70
N THR A 472 9.04 9.93 -15.66
CA THR A 472 7.68 9.48 -15.34
C THR A 472 7.73 8.07 -14.74
N TRP A 473 6.87 7.82 -13.74
CA TRP A 473 6.85 6.58 -12.96
C TRP A 473 5.43 6.10 -12.80
N GLN A 474 5.20 4.78 -12.73
CA GLN A 474 3.89 4.15 -12.55
C GLN A 474 2.87 4.63 -13.61
N PHE A 475 1.74 5.19 -13.20
CA PHE A 475 0.64 5.57 -14.10
C PHE A 475 1.06 6.50 -15.26
N PRO A 476 1.79 7.61 -15.05
CA PRO A 476 2.25 8.44 -16.18
C PRO A 476 3.17 7.70 -17.16
N ALA A 477 3.98 6.74 -16.70
CA ALA A 477 4.82 5.90 -17.55
C ALA A 477 3.98 4.93 -18.40
N ASP A 478 2.95 4.33 -17.82
CA ASP A 478 2.04 3.39 -18.48
C ASP A 478 1.17 4.05 -19.57
N LEU A 479 0.95 5.34 -19.49
CA LEU A 479 0.32 6.10 -20.59
C LEU A 479 1.14 6.06 -21.88
N SER A 480 2.43 5.70 -21.84
CA SER A 480 3.23 5.44 -23.05
C SER A 480 2.72 4.23 -23.83
N ILE A 481 2.20 3.21 -23.15
CA ILE A 481 1.59 2.03 -23.76
C ILE A 481 0.25 2.39 -24.43
N ILE A 482 -0.60 3.15 -23.73
CA ILE A 482 -1.87 3.67 -24.26
C ILE A 482 -1.61 4.52 -25.52
N ALA A 483 -0.67 5.45 -25.43
CA ALA A 483 -0.30 6.31 -26.54
C ALA A 483 0.22 5.52 -27.75
N TRP A 484 1.00 4.47 -27.50
CA TRP A 484 1.52 3.60 -28.54
C TRP A 484 0.40 2.78 -29.21
N LEU A 485 -0.52 2.20 -28.43
CA LEU A 485 -1.67 1.45 -28.93
C LEU A 485 -2.58 2.34 -29.81
N ASP A 486 -2.84 3.58 -29.36
CA ASP A 486 -3.61 4.56 -30.15
C ASP A 486 -2.87 4.95 -31.45
N HIS A 487 -1.56 5.23 -31.36
CA HIS A 487 -0.76 5.61 -32.53
C HIS A 487 -0.71 4.52 -33.60
N MET A 488 -0.57 3.26 -33.17
CA MET A 488 -0.54 2.11 -34.05
C MET A 488 -1.92 1.71 -34.59
N GLY A 489 -2.99 2.31 -34.07
CA GLY A 489 -4.36 2.05 -34.48
C GLY A 489 -4.90 0.70 -34.03
N TYR A 490 -4.40 0.15 -32.95
CA TYR A 490 -4.91 -1.10 -32.40
C TYR A 490 -6.28 -0.90 -31.72
N ASP A 491 -7.13 -1.91 -31.86
CA ASP A 491 -8.36 -2.02 -31.07
C ASP A 491 -8.03 -2.72 -29.76
N TYR A 492 -8.19 -2.01 -28.66
CA TYR A 492 -7.84 -2.47 -27.31
C TYR A 492 -8.82 -1.97 -26.25
N GLU A 493 -8.84 -2.65 -25.14
CA GLU A 493 -9.60 -2.31 -23.93
C GLU A 493 -8.68 -2.29 -22.71
N VAL A 494 -9.16 -1.67 -21.63
CA VAL A 494 -8.38 -1.48 -20.39
C VAL A 494 -9.17 -2.10 -19.25
N MET A 495 -8.48 -2.80 -18.35
CA MET A 495 -8.96 -3.26 -17.05
C MET A 495 -7.90 -3.04 -15.98
N THR A 496 -8.31 -2.99 -14.73
CA THR A 496 -7.42 -2.83 -13.57
C THR A 496 -7.14 -4.17 -12.89
N ASP A 497 -6.12 -4.21 -12.03
CA ASP A 497 -5.82 -5.36 -11.19
C ASP A 497 -7.03 -5.77 -10.33
N GLU A 498 -7.76 -4.81 -9.77
CA GLU A 498 -8.95 -5.11 -8.95
C GLU A 498 -10.06 -5.79 -9.76
N ASP A 499 -10.18 -5.47 -11.05
CA ASP A 499 -11.14 -6.16 -11.92
C ASP A 499 -10.78 -7.63 -12.07
N VAL A 500 -9.50 -7.93 -12.30
CA VAL A 500 -9.00 -9.31 -12.43
C VAL A 500 -9.01 -10.02 -11.08
N HIS A 501 -8.66 -9.34 -9.99
CA HIS A 501 -8.79 -9.90 -8.62
C HIS A 501 -10.20 -10.39 -8.34
N ARG A 502 -11.22 -9.63 -8.74
CA ARG A 502 -12.63 -9.92 -8.48
C ARG A 502 -13.22 -10.95 -9.43
N GLU A 503 -12.86 -10.91 -10.72
CA GLU A 503 -13.50 -11.69 -11.77
C GLU A 503 -12.65 -12.91 -12.22
N GLY A 504 -11.38 -12.98 -11.76
CA GLY A 504 -10.46 -14.07 -12.09
C GLY A 504 -10.20 -14.18 -13.59
N ILE A 505 -10.00 -15.40 -14.05
CA ILE A 505 -9.74 -15.70 -15.47
C ILE A 505 -10.86 -15.22 -16.41
N ASP A 506 -12.09 -15.08 -15.95
CA ASP A 506 -13.22 -14.64 -16.78
C ASP A 506 -13.03 -13.20 -17.28
N ALA A 507 -12.26 -12.37 -16.57
CA ALA A 507 -11.85 -11.05 -17.03
C ALA A 507 -10.89 -11.11 -18.24
N LEU A 508 -10.06 -12.13 -18.32
CA LEU A 508 -8.98 -12.25 -19.32
C LEU A 508 -9.37 -13.07 -20.55
N LYS A 509 -10.17 -14.14 -20.38
CA LYS A 509 -10.58 -15.08 -21.46
C LYS A 509 -11.09 -14.45 -22.74
N PRO A 510 -11.82 -13.33 -22.75
CA PRO A 510 -12.33 -12.73 -23.97
C PRO A 510 -11.24 -12.23 -24.92
N TYR A 511 -10.03 -12.02 -24.45
CA TYR A 511 -8.95 -11.38 -25.19
C TYR A 511 -7.99 -12.41 -25.78
N ASN A 512 -7.49 -12.12 -26.99
CA ASN A 512 -6.45 -12.93 -27.63
C ASN A 512 -5.08 -12.68 -27.01
N VAL A 513 -4.84 -11.44 -26.55
CA VAL A 513 -3.60 -11.04 -25.92
C VAL A 513 -3.85 -10.05 -24.79
N VAL A 514 -3.10 -10.23 -23.68
CA VAL A 514 -3.05 -9.33 -22.55
C VAL A 514 -1.65 -8.71 -22.48
N LEU A 515 -1.59 -7.38 -22.34
CA LEU A 515 -0.37 -6.60 -22.12
C LEU A 515 -0.35 -6.15 -20.67
N SER A 516 0.76 -6.33 -19.96
CA SER A 516 0.98 -5.71 -18.64
C SER A 516 1.42 -4.25 -18.77
N GLY A 517 1.36 -3.51 -17.64
CA GLY A 517 2.04 -2.23 -17.51
C GLY A 517 3.56 -2.33 -17.32
N THR A 518 4.19 -1.20 -17.08
CA THR A 518 5.66 -1.08 -16.93
C THR A 518 6.19 -1.72 -15.64
N HIS A 519 5.35 -1.78 -14.57
CA HIS A 519 5.78 -2.26 -13.27
C HIS A 519 4.65 -2.96 -12.49
N PRO A 520 4.21 -4.17 -12.89
CA PRO A 520 3.15 -4.92 -12.22
C PRO A 520 3.70 -5.69 -10.99
N GLU A 521 4.27 -4.98 -10.04
CA GLU A 521 5.05 -5.53 -8.91
C GLU A 521 4.17 -6.19 -7.83
N TYR A 522 3.02 -5.57 -7.53
CA TYR A 522 2.13 -5.94 -6.43
C TYR A 522 0.89 -6.65 -6.95
N VAL A 523 0.83 -7.95 -6.79
CA VAL A 523 -0.29 -8.76 -7.27
C VAL A 523 -0.83 -9.68 -6.20
N SER A 524 -2.15 -9.85 -6.16
CA SER A 524 -2.81 -10.81 -5.27
C SER A 524 -2.82 -12.23 -5.88
N GLU A 525 -3.06 -13.24 -5.04
CA GLU A 525 -3.18 -14.63 -5.48
C GLU A 525 -4.23 -14.81 -6.60
N PRO A 526 -5.46 -14.25 -6.52
CA PRO A 526 -6.42 -14.36 -7.60
C PRO A 526 -5.94 -13.79 -8.95
N ILE A 527 -5.14 -12.72 -8.94
CA ILE A 527 -4.56 -12.15 -10.17
C ILE A 527 -3.49 -13.09 -10.75
N LEU A 528 -2.63 -13.62 -9.88
CA LEU A 528 -1.60 -14.57 -10.29
C LEU A 528 -2.22 -15.85 -10.87
N ASP A 529 -3.23 -16.43 -10.19
CA ASP A 529 -3.98 -17.60 -10.65
C ASP A 529 -4.68 -17.34 -12.00
N ALA A 530 -5.38 -16.21 -12.13
CA ALA A 530 -6.06 -15.84 -13.36
C ALA A 530 -5.09 -15.72 -14.55
N THR A 531 -3.90 -15.16 -14.31
CA THR A 531 -2.86 -15.00 -15.34
C THR A 531 -2.28 -16.36 -15.76
N GLU A 532 -1.97 -17.23 -14.78
CA GLU A 532 -1.46 -18.57 -15.03
C GLU A 532 -2.48 -19.42 -15.79
N ASP A 533 -3.73 -19.42 -15.35
CA ASP A 533 -4.84 -20.14 -16.01
C ASP A 533 -5.12 -19.61 -17.41
N TYR A 534 -5.06 -18.28 -17.63
CA TYR A 534 -5.25 -17.66 -18.93
C TYR A 534 -4.18 -18.13 -19.93
N ILE A 535 -2.90 -18.10 -19.55
CA ILE A 535 -1.79 -18.56 -20.39
C ILE A 535 -1.94 -20.07 -20.64
N GLY A 536 -2.27 -20.86 -19.64
CA GLY A 536 -2.48 -22.30 -19.73
C GLY A 536 -3.68 -22.69 -20.62
N ALA A 537 -4.72 -21.86 -20.67
CA ALA A 537 -5.89 -22.05 -21.54
C ALA A 537 -5.65 -21.66 -23.01
N GLY A 538 -4.48 -21.15 -23.37
CA GLY A 538 -4.13 -20.74 -24.73
C GLY A 538 -4.08 -19.23 -24.93
N GLY A 539 -4.25 -18.46 -23.86
CA GLY A 539 -4.07 -17.00 -23.87
C GLY A 539 -2.63 -16.59 -24.15
N ARG A 540 -2.45 -15.41 -24.69
CA ARG A 540 -1.12 -14.85 -24.97
C ARG A 540 -0.86 -13.66 -24.10
N PHE A 541 0.32 -13.62 -23.49
CA PHE A 541 0.67 -12.57 -22.56
C PHE A 541 1.94 -11.83 -23.02
N ILE A 542 1.90 -10.50 -23.01
CA ILE A 542 3.06 -9.65 -23.25
C ILE A 542 3.39 -8.94 -21.94
N TYR A 543 4.46 -9.38 -21.30
CA TYR A 543 4.99 -8.77 -20.10
C TYR A 543 5.93 -7.62 -20.46
N LEU A 544 5.46 -6.38 -20.28
CA LEU A 544 6.15 -5.15 -20.69
C LEU A 544 6.95 -4.49 -19.55
N GLY A 545 7.14 -5.18 -18.46
CA GLY A 545 7.72 -4.63 -17.24
C GLY A 545 9.05 -5.21 -16.84
N GLY A 546 9.53 -4.71 -15.71
CA GLY A 546 10.55 -5.28 -14.87
C GLY A 546 10.02 -5.39 -13.45
N ASN A 547 10.58 -6.29 -12.63
CA ASN A 547 10.18 -6.58 -11.26
C ASN A 547 8.65 -6.81 -11.11
N GLY A 548 8.06 -7.54 -12.04
CA GLY A 548 6.63 -7.83 -11.99
C GLY A 548 6.32 -9.11 -11.24
N TYR A 549 5.08 -9.17 -10.68
CA TYR A 549 4.57 -10.31 -9.91
C TYR A 549 5.51 -10.70 -8.76
N TYR A 550 5.93 -9.69 -8.03
CA TYR A 550 6.97 -9.80 -7.02
C TYR A 550 6.40 -9.94 -5.61
N TRP A 551 5.58 -8.97 -5.15
CA TRP A 551 4.95 -9.00 -3.83
C TRP A 551 3.54 -9.59 -3.86
N ASN A 552 3.27 -10.52 -2.89
CA ASN A 552 1.91 -10.96 -2.59
C ASN A 552 1.19 -9.89 -1.77
N VAL A 553 -0.01 -9.50 -2.20
CA VAL A 553 -0.87 -8.53 -1.51
C VAL A 553 -2.26 -9.09 -1.28
N GLY A 554 -2.96 -8.55 -0.28
CA GLY A 554 -4.37 -8.82 -0.02
C GLY A 554 -5.24 -7.58 -0.26
N TYR A 555 -6.41 -7.79 -0.84
CA TYR A 555 -7.47 -6.77 -0.85
C TYR A 555 -8.51 -7.13 0.20
N HIS A 556 -8.99 -6.12 0.91
CA HIS A 556 -10.01 -6.35 1.93
C HIS A 556 -11.35 -6.70 1.28
N SER A 557 -12.04 -7.73 1.79
CA SER A 557 -13.24 -8.27 1.15
C SER A 557 -14.43 -7.30 1.15
N GLU A 558 -14.57 -6.50 2.20
CA GLU A 558 -15.65 -5.50 2.33
C GLU A 558 -15.23 -4.13 1.79
N ASP A 559 -13.93 -3.82 1.85
CA ASP A 559 -13.34 -2.55 1.43
C ASP A 559 -12.31 -2.79 0.31
N PRO A 560 -12.73 -3.15 -0.90
CA PRO A 560 -11.82 -3.55 -1.98
C PRO A 560 -10.88 -2.43 -2.45
N TRP A 561 -11.09 -1.20 -1.99
CA TRP A 561 -10.18 -0.07 -2.21
C TRP A 561 -8.96 -0.07 -1.28
N CYS A 562 -8.90 -0.98 -0.30
CA CYS A 562 -7.80 -1.11 0.64
C CYS A 562 -6.95 -2.33 0.32
N MET A 563 -5.68 -2.11 0.08
CA MET A 563 -4.66 -3.13 -0.18
C MET A 563 -3.74 -3.25 1.03
N GLU A 564 -3.40 -4.49 1.42
CA GLU A 564 -2.45 -4.80 2.49
C GLU A 564 -1.23 -5.52 1.94
N VAL A 565 -0.04 -5.15 2.48
CA VAL A 565 1.21 -5.91 2.32
C VAL A 565 1.93 -6.03 3.66
N ARG A 566 2.67 -7.12 3.85
CA ARG A 566 3.65 -7.29 4.94
C ARG A 566 4.99 -7.62 4.33
N LYS A 567 5.95 -6.69 4.41
CA LYS A 567 7.29 -6.90 3.83
C LYS A 567 8.11 -7.79 4.76
N LEU A 568 8.56 -8.93 4.25
CA LEU A 568 9.37 -9.89 5.00
C LEU A 568 10.86 -9.54 4.96
N ASN A 569 11.69 -10.49 5.34
CA ASN A 569 13.15 -10.36 5.42
C ASN A 569 13.87 -10.53 4.07
N SER A 570 13.15 -10.77 3.00
CA SER A 570 13.67 -10.82 1.62
C SER A 570 13.00 -9.78 0.74
N GLY A 571 13.57 -9.53 -0.43
CA GLY A 571 13.09 -8.54 -1.38
C GLY A 571 13.61 -7.13 -1.14
N MET A 572 13.53 -6.28 -2.17
CA MET A 572 13.85 -4.86 -2.11
C MET A 572 12.75 -4.13 -1.34
N ARG A 573 13.07 -3.57 -0.20
CA ARG A 573 12.09 -2.98 0.73
C ARG A 573 12.68 -1.83 1.54
N ALA A 574 11.84 -0.86 1.85
CA ALA A 574 12.18 0.24 2.75
C ALA A 574 12.06 -0.18 4.23
N TRP A 575 11.16 -1.13 4.55
CA TRP A 575 10.92 -1.60 5.92
C TRP A 575 10.70 -3.12 5.96
N GLN A 576 10.72 -3.68 7.15
CA GLN A 576 10.52 -5.10 7.41
C GLN A 576 9.48 -5.30 8.51
N ALA A 577 8.54 -6.23 8.29
CA ALA A 577 7.59 -6.65 9.31
C ALA A 577 8.33 -7.25 10.52
N ARG A 578 7.79 -7.03 11.71
CA ARG A 578 8.36 -7.58 12.94
C ARG A 578 8.28 -9.11 12.94
N PRO A 579 9.16 -9.80 13.66
CA PRO A 579 9.09 -11.25 13.81
C PRO A 579 7.70 -11.74 14.24
N GLY A 580 7.17 -12.72 13.49
CA GLY A 580 5.85 -13.30 13.72
C GLY A 580 4.68 -12.56 13.03
N GLU A 581 4.88 -11.38 12.42
CA GLU A 581 3.82 -10.54 11.87
C GLU A 581 3.76 -10.60 10.33
N TYR A 582 3.83 -11.81 9.79
CA TYR A 582 4.05 -12.05 8.36
C TYR A 582 2.77 -12.38 7.57
N TYR A 583 1.64 -12.56 8.24
CA TYR A 583 0.39 -12.94 7.61
C TYR A 583 -0.54 -11.74 7.46
N LEU A 584 -1.17 -11.63 6.29
CA LEU A 584 -2.12 -10.59 5.98
C LEU A 584 -3.36 -10.72 6.87
N ALA A 585 -3.76 -9.63 7.49
CA ALA A 585 -5.00 -9.57 8.26
C ALA A 585 -6.24 -9.68 7.36
N THR A 586 -6.14 -9.16 6.13
CA THR A 586 -7.24 -9.09 5.16
C THR A 586 -7.60 -10.41 4.50
N THR A 587 -6.64 -11.33 4.34
CA THR A 587 -6.84 -12.60 3.59
C THR A 587 -6.39 -13.85 4.35
N GLY A 588 -5.67 -13.69 5.46
CA GLY A 588 -5.07 -14.81 6.19
C GLY A 588 -3.88 -15.48 5.50
N GLN A 589 -3.46 -14.96 4.35
CA GLN A 589 -2.34 -15.51 3.60
C GLN A 589 -1.00 -15.04 4.17
N LYS A 590 0.06 -15.83 3.97
CA LYS A 590 1.42 -15.36 4.21
C LYS A 590 1.77 -14.33 3.16
N SER A 591 2.21 -13.16 3.58
CA SER A 591 2.75 -12.12 2.70
C SER A 591 4.19 -12.45 2.29
N GLY A 592 4.79 -11.61 1.47
CA GLY A 592 6.17 -11.74 1.00
C GLY A 592 6.26 -11.90 -0.51
N LEU A 593 7.43 -12.35 -0.96
CA LEU A 593 7.69 -12.51 -2.39
C LEU A 593 7.03 -13.77 -2.94
N TRP A 594 6.40 -13.66 -4.10
CA TRP A 594 5.84 -14.83 -4.80
C TRP A 594 6.88 -15.92 -5.05
N LYS A 595 8.13 -15.53 -5.30
CA LYS A 595 9.27 -16.45 -5.41
C LYS A 595 9.43 -17.31 -4.14
N ASP A 596 9.40 -16.71 -2.96
CA ASP A 596 9.56 -17.39 -1.67
C ASP A 596 8.33 -18.22 -1.29
N LEU A 597 7.17 -17.89 -1.87
CA LEU A 597 5.93 -18.65 -1.78
C LEU A 597 5.85 -19.79 -2.81
N GLY A 598 6.96 -20.08 -3.55
CA GLY A 598 7.06 -21.17 -4.53
C GLY A 598 6.52 -20.85 -5.92
N ARG A 599 6.16 -19.60 -6.17
CA ARG A 599 5.59 -19.12 -7.47
C ARG A 599 6.45 -18.03 -8.09
N PRO A 600 7.73 -18.29 -8.44
CA PRO A 600 8.61 -17.29 -9.01
C PRO A 600 8.11 -16.83 -10.39
N PRO A 601 8.22 -15.53 -10.71
CA PRO A 601 7.76 -14.98 -11.99
C PRO A 601 8.42 -15.61 -13.21
N GLN A 602 9.61 -16.19 -13.07
CA GLN A 602 10.30 -16.94 -14.13
C GLN A 602 9.46 -18.10 -14.69
N LYS A 603 8.67 -18.77 -13.86
CA LYS A 603 7.76 -19.84 -14.33
C LYS A 603 6.68 -19.32 -15.25
N LEU A 604 6.22 -18.10 -15.01
CA LEU A 604 5.08 -17.49 -15.70
C LEU A 604 5.51 -16.69 -16.93
N PHE A 605 6.54 -15.86 -16.78
CA PHE A 605 6.99 -14.93 -17.80
C PHE A 605 8.34 -15.27 -18.44
N GLY A 606 9.01 -16.30 -17.95
CA GLY A 606 10.35 -16.70 -18.42
C GLY A 606 11.49 -15.83 -17.90
N VAL A 607 11.16 -14.73 -17.23
CA VAL A 607 12.11 -13.79 -16.59
C VAL A 607 11.60 -13.40 -15.21
N GLY A 608 12.49 -12.89 -14.37
CA GLY A 608 12.16 -12.32 -13.07
C GLY A 608 13.29 -11.46 -12.52
N PHE A 609 12.98 -10.65 -11.53
CA PHE A 609 13.80 -9.58 -11.00
C PHE A 609 15.18 -10.02 -10.56
N ILE A 610 16.19 -9.27 -10.98
CA ILE A 610 17.59 -9.53 -10.65
C ILE A 610 18.34 -8.30 -10.14
N SER A 611 18.01 -7.12 -10.63
CA SER A 611 18.77 -5.92 -10.31
C SER A 611 17.97 -4.65 -10.56
N GLU A 612 18.30 -3.61 -9.82
CA GLU A 612 17.83 -2.24 -10.04
C GLU A 612 18.97 -1.24 -10.09
N GLY A 613 18.77 -0.14 -10.81
CA GLY A 613 19.64 1.00 -10.88
C GLY A 613 18.97 2.17 -11.58
N PHE A 614 19.14 3.37 -11.05
CA PHE A 614 18.34 4.52 -11.46
C PHE A 614 19.13 5.64 -12.12
N ASP A 615 20.40 5.37 -12.51
CA ASP A 615 21.28 6.34 -13.17
C ASP A 615 21.19 6.31 -14.69
N SER A 616 21.28 5.14 -15.32
CA SER A 616 21.31 5.01 -16.77
C SER A 616 20.82 3.64 -17.25
N ALA A 617 20.00 3.63 -18.29
CA ALA A 617 19.60 2.40 -18.97
C ALA A 617 20.61 1.97 -20.04
N ARG A 618 20.50 0.73 -20.54
CA ARG A 618 21.32 0.16 -21.61
C ARG A 618 20.44 -0.33 -22.77
N PRO A 619 20.96 -0.30 -24.02
CA PRO A 619 20.26 -0.93 -25.12
C PRO A 619 20.26 -2.44 -25.01
N PHE A 620 19.32 -3.09 -25.68
CA PHE A 620 19.35 -4.51 -25.91
C PHE A 620 20.18 -4.86 -27.14
N ARG A 621 20.88 -5.99 -27.07
CA ARG A 621 21.55 -6.61 -28.20
C ARG A 621 20.81 -7.88 -28.59
N ARG A 622 20.59 -8.10 -29.88
CA ARG A 622 20.02 -9.34 -30.39
C ARG A 622 20.86 -10.54 -29.99
N MET A 623 20.20 -11.59 -29.54
CA MET A 623 20.81 -12.87 -29.15
C MET A 623 20.61 -13.90 -30.28
N PRO A 624 21.44 -14.97 -30.32
CA PRO A 624 21.37 -16.00 -31.36
C PRO A 624 19.98 -16.57 -31.61
N ASP A 625 19.18 -16.73 -30.56
CA ASP A 625 17.81 -17.23 -30.64
C ASP A 625 16.88 -16.34 -31.48
N SER A 626 17.20 -15.06 -31.65
CA SER A 626 16.42 -14.14 -32.48
C SER A 626 16.41 -14.49 -33.98
N TRP A 627 17.37 -15.28 -34.42
CA TRP A 627 17.43 -15.83 -35.81
C TRP A 627 16.78 -17.20 -35.93
N HIS A 628 16.40 -17.81 -34.80
CA HIS A 628 15.68 -19.09 -34.84
C HIS A 628 14.33 -18.92 -35.54
N ARG A 629 13.92 -19.88 -36.39
CA ARG A 629 12.69 -19.80 -37.21
C ARG A 629 11.41 -19.51 -36.39
N ARG A 630 11.37 -19.90 -35.10
CA ARG A 630 10.24 -19.65 -34.22
C ARG A 630 10.21 -18.23 -33.66
N ALA A 631 11.32 -17.49 -33.69
CA ALA A 631 11.43 -16.15 -33.13
C ALA A 631 11.81 -15.07 -34.17
N SER A 632 12.32 -15.43 -35.33
CA SER A 632 12.83 -14.46 -36.32
C SER A 632 11.81 -13.42 -36.78
N TRP A 633 10.53 -13.76 -36.75
CA TRP A 633 9.42 -12.86 -37.06
C TRP A 633 9.30 -11.68 -36.07
N ILE A 634 9.78 -11.84 -34.82
CA ILE A 634 9.78 -10.78 -33.81
C ILE A 634 10.66 -9.61 -34.26
N MET A 635 11.75 -9.93 -34.98
CA MET A 635 12.74 -8.97 -35.47
C MET A 635 12.51 -8.51 -36.92
N GLU A 636 11.34 -8.80 -37.52
CA GLU A 636 11.05 -8.41 -38.87
C GLU A 636 11.07 -6.88 -39.05
N GLY A 637 11.80 -6.41 -40.07
CA GLY A 637 11.97 -4.98 -40.35
C GLY A 637 12.87 -4.23 -39.35
N ILE A 638 13.62 -4.94 -38.50
CA ILE A 638 14.62 -4.35 -37.64
C ILE A 638 16.01 -4.61 -38.21
N GLU A 639 16.68 -3.53 -38.60
CA GLU A 639 18.05 -3.57 -39.08
C GLU A 639 19.06 -3.50 -37.92
N GLY A 640 20.16 -4.25 -38.06
CA GLY A 640 21.23 -4.27 -37.03
C GLY A 640 20.93 -5.15 -35.81
N GLU A 641 21.82 -5.06 -34.84
CA GLU A 641 21.77 -5.88 -33.62
C GLU A 641 21.37 -5.11 -32.37
N ILE A 642 21.33 -3.80 -32.42
CA ILE A 642 21.07 -2.92 -31.26
C ILE A 642 19.62 -2.46 -31.32
N ILE A 643 18.91 -2.62 -30.20
CA ILE A 643 17.50 -2.27 -30.05
C ILE A 643 17.39 -1.32 -28.84
N GLY A 644 16.74 -0.15 -29.05
CA GLY A 644 16.45 0.79 -27.99
C GLY A 644 17.67 1.42 -27.33
N ASP A 645 18.61 1.92 -28.14
CA ASP A 645 19.72 2.82 -27.71
C ASP A 645 19.24 4.26 -27.50
N PHE A 646 17.98 4.42 -27.17
CA PHE A 646 17.25 5.64 -26.91
C PHE A 646 16.05 5.34 -25.97
N GLY A 647 15.52 6.35 -25.32
CA GLY A 647 14.34 6.25 -24.46
C GLY A 647 14.03 7.58 -23.78
N LEU A 648 12.81 7.78 -23.33
CA LEU A 648 12.42 8.94 -22.51
C LEU A 648 12.87 8.78 -21.04
N ALA A 649 13.03 7.52 -20.60
CA ALA A 649 13.58 7.19 -19.29
C ALA A 649 15.02 6.72 -19.41
N GLN A 650 15.96 7.42 -18.75
CA GLN A 650 17.37 7.02 -18.60
C GLN A 650 18.13 6.72 -19.92
N GLY A 651 17.56 7.10 -21.07
CA GLY A 651 18.26 7.13 -22.36
C GLY A 651 18.32 5.82 -23.15
N ALA A 652 17.77 4.70 -22.66
CA ALA A 652 17.72 3.43 -23.40
C ALA A 652 16.55 2.53 -22.91
N ALA A 653 16.34 1.39 -23.57
CA ALA A 653 15.18 0.53 -23.33
C ALA A 653 15.39 -0.54 -22.23
N GLY A 654 16.61 -0.83 -21.81
CA GLY A 654 16.91 -1.81 -20.76
C GLY A 654 17.39 -1.11 -19.49
N GLY A 655 16.52 -0.94 -18.49
CA GLY A 655 16.92 -0.22 -17.28
C GLY A 655 15.79 -0.05 -16.26
N ILE A 656 16.13 0.69 -15.22
CA ILE A 656 15.41 0.94 -13.99
C ILE A 656 15.39 -0.34 -13.14
N GLU A 657 14.41 -1.19 -13.27
CA GLU A 657 14.40 -2.52 -12.69
C GLU A 657 14.37 -3.54 -13.82
N ILE A 658 15.22 -4.55 -13.72
CA ILE A 658 15.52 -5.48 -14.80
C ILE A 658 15.38 -6.93 -14.39
N ASP A 659 14.85 -7.73 -15.31
CA ASP A 659 14.53 -9.13 -15.11
C ASP A 659 15.38 -10.02 -16.00
N ARG A 660 15.74 -11.17 -15.47
CA ARG A 660 16.64 -12.12 -16.11
C ARG A 660 15.97 -13.50 -16.28
N TYR A 661 16.31 -14.16 -17.36
CA TYR A 661 16.10 -15.59 -17.57
C TYR A 661 16.84 -16.43 -16.52
N ASP A 662 16.16 -17.42 -15.91
CA ASP A 662 16.75 -18.33 -14.95
C ASP A 662 16.08 -19.70 -14.92
N LEU A 663 16.77 -20.74 -15.41
CA LEU A 663 16.28 -22.12 -15.39
C LEU A 663 16.09 -22.66 -13.97
N THR A 664 16.90 -22.21 -13.02
CA THR A 664 16.83 -22.71 -11.63
C THR A 664 15.58 -22.20 -10.91
N LEU A 665 15.03 -21.07 -11.35
CA LEU A 665 13.79 -20.49 -10.89
C LEU A 665 12.58 -20.86 -11.77
N GLY A 666 12.78 -21.75 -12.74
CA GLY A 666 11.71 -22.38 -13.50
C GLY A 666 11.34 -21.72 -14.82
N THR A 667 12.19 -20.88 -15.40
CA THR A 667 12.03 -20.45 -16.79
C THR A 667 11.80 -21.68 -17.68
N PRO A 668 10.77 -21.72 -18.54
CA PRO A 668 10.52 -22.87 -19.40
C PRO A 668 11.73 -23.21 -20.27
N PRO A 669 12.23 -24.47 -20.29
CA PRO A 669 13.50 -24.81 -20.93
C PRO A 669 13.54 -24.56 -22.46
N HIS A 670 12.38 -24.47 -23.10
CA HIS A 670 12.23 -24.18 -24.52
C HIS A 670 12.10 -22.70 -24.86
N SER A 671 12.27 -21.83 -23.86
CA SER A 671 12.27 -20.38 -24.06
C SER A 671 13.44 -19.94 -24.93
N LEU A 672 13.20 -18.91 -25.73
CA LEU A 672 14.17 -18.28 -26.61
C LEU A 672 14.53 -16.90 -26.06
N ILE A 673 15.81 -16.65 -25.82
CA ILE A 673 16.31 -15.31 -25.46
C ILE A 673 16.55 -14.55 -26.75
N VAL A 674 15.64 -13.66 -27.11
CA VAL A 674 15.70 -12.94 -28.40
C VAL A 674 16.59 -11.70 -28.36
N ALA A 675 16.71 -11.08 -27.19
CA ALA A 675 17.64 -9.97 -26.97
C ALA A 675 18.04 -9.91 -25.49
N SER A 676 19.16 -9.29 -25.17
CA SER A 676 19.64 -9.09 -23.81
C SER A 676 20.36 -7.76 -23.67
N SER A 677 20.16 -7.05 -22.57
CA SER A 677 20.95 -5.89 -22.21
C SER A 677 22.17 -6.32 -21.37
N GLY A 678 23.13 -5.48 -21.21
CA GLY A 678 24.29 -5.76 -20.37
C GLY A 678 25.25 -4.57 -20.29
N GLY A 679 26.26 -4.67 -19.42
CA GLY A 679 27.20 -3.59 -19.19
C GLY A 679 26.56 -2.39 -18.50
N HIS A 680 25.61 -2.67 -17.60
CA HIS A 680 25.04 -1.68 -16.71
C HIS A 680 26.11 -1.04 -15.81
N SER A 681 25.80 0.10 -15.22
CA SER A 681 26.69 0.79 -14.29
C SER A 681 26.82 0.03 -12.96
N ASP A 682 27.76 0.47 -12.11
CA ASP A 682 27.91 -0.07 -10.76
C ASP A 682 26.80 0.38 -9.79
N ASN A 683 25.92 1.30 -10.19
CA ASN A 683 24.71 1.61 -9.46
C ASN A 683 23.66 0.48 -9.54
N TYR A 684 23.71 -0.36 -10.59
CA TYR A 684 22.91 -1.56 -10.66
C TYR A 684 23.52 -2.65 -9.77
N GLN A 685 22.79 -3.00 -8.70
CA GLN A 685 23.20 -4.02 -7.75
C GLN A 685 22.32 -5.26 -7.90
N THR A 686 22.92 -6.44 -7.77
CA THR A 686 22.13 -7.69 -7.66
C THR A 686 21.29 -7.65 -6.39
N VAL A 687 20.01 -7.97 -6.52
CA VAL A 687 19.07 -7.93 -5.39
C VAL A 687 19.39 -8.94 -4.30
N VAL A 688 19.03 -8.63 -3.07
CA VAL A 688 19.44 -9.38 -1.86
C VAL A 688 18.98 -10.83 -1.87
N GLU A 689 17.83 -11.14 -2.44
CA GLU A 689 17.28 -12.49 -2.53
C GLU A 689 18.00 -13.40 -3.53
N GLU A 690 18.89 -12.84 -4.37
CA GLU A 690 19.70 -13.59 -5.34
C GLU A 690 21.12 -13.85 -4.86
N VAL A 691 21.48 -13.42 -3.64
CA VAL A 691 22.81 -13.58 -3.07
C VAL A 691 22.77 -14.22 -1.68
N LEU A 692 23.69 -15.17 -1.42
CA LEU A 692 23.79 -15.80 -0.10
C LEU A 692 24.40 -14.86 0.94
N TYR A 693 25.34 -14.02 0.50
CA TYR A 693 25.97 -12.98 1.31
C TYR A 693 26.57 -11.91 0.40
N PRO A 694 26.60 -10.64 0.84
CA PRO A 694 27.21 -9.57 0.05
C PRO A 694 28.72 -9.79 -0.14
N TYR A 695 29.20 -9.54 -1.35
CA TYR A 695 30.62 -9.53 -1.69
C TYR A 695 30.89 -8.48 -2.77
N PRO A 696 32.12 -8.00 -2.93
CA PRO A 696 32.48 -7.10 -4.03
C PRO A 696 32.24 -7.76 -5.39
N GLY A 697 31.74 -7.00 -6.37
CA GLY A 697 31.49 -7.51 -7.72
C GLY A 697 30.07 -8.01 -7.98
N LEU A 698 29.08 -7.56 -7.20
CA LEU A 698 27.65 -7.80 -7.43
C LEU A 698 27.00 -6.71 -8.29
N SER A 699 27.79 -5.79 -8.85
CA SER A 699 27.32 -4.65 -9.61
C SER A 699 27.34 -4.90 -11.13
N GLY A 700 26.68 -4.03 -11.88
CA GLY A 700 26.48 -4.17 -13.31
C GLY A 700 27.75 -4.26 -14.16
N SER A 701 28.87 -3.64 -13.72
CA SER A 701 30.13 -3.75 -14.43
C SER A 701 30.86 -5.07 -14.19
N HIS A 702 30.51 -5.85 -13.17
CA HIS A 702 31.21 -7.05 -12.73
C HIS A 702 30.36 -8.32 -12.79
N ASP A 703 29.06 -8.22 -12.51
CA ASP A 703 28.16 -9.38 -12.43
C ASP A 703 27.38 -9.57 -13.75
N TYR A 704 27.70 -10.63 -14.49
CA TYR A 704 27.02 -10.96 -15.76
C TYR A 704 25.52 -11.22 -15.57
N ARG A 705 25.04 -11.48 -14.36
CA ARG A 705 23.63 -11.65 -14.05
C ARG A 705 22.85 -10.35 -14.13
N VAL A 706 23.51 -9.20 -13.94
CA VAL A 706 22.92 -7.87 -14.05
C VAL A 706 22.67 -7.54 -15.52
N ARG A 707 21.51 -7.98 -16.01
CA ARG A 707 21.03 -7.78 -17.38
C ARG A 707 19.52 -7.94 -17.46
N ALA A 708 18.92 -7.29 -18.45
CA ALA A 708 17.52 -7.56 -18.84
C ALA A 708 17.51 -8.53 -20.00
N ASP A 709 16.67 -9.56 -19.94
CA ASP A 709 16.51 -10.52 -21.03
C ASP A 709 15.11 -10.40 -21.66
N MET A 710 15.06 -10.23 -23.00
CA MET A 710 13.80 -10.39 -23.75
C MET A 710 13.61 -11.86 -24.08
N VAL A 711 12.50 -12.43 -23.59
CA VAL A 711 12.25 -13.86 -23.68
C VAL A 711 10.93 -14.12 -24.41
N TYR A 712 10.92 -15.13 -25.29
CA TYR A 712 9.74 -15.63 -25.95
C TYR A 712 9.64 -17.14 -25.79
N PHE A 713 8.46 -17.62 -25.44
CA PHE A 713 8.15 -19.04 -25.40
C PHE A 713 6.66 -19.32 -25.70
N THR A 714 6.38 -20.56 -26.05
CA THR A 714 5.03 -21.04 -26.29
C THR A 714 4.49 -21.81 -25.10
N ALA A 715 3.21 -21.65 -24.83
CA ALA A 715 2.48 -22.29 -23.74
C ALA A 715 1.46 -23.33 -24.29
N PRO A 716 0.82 -24.15 -23.45
CA PRO A 716 -0.23 -25.06 -23.88
C PRO A 716 -1.35 -24.38 -24.66
N ASN A 717 -2.09 -25.15 -25.42
CA ASN A 717 -3.30 -24.71 -26.17
C ASN A 717 -3.10 -23.51 -27.13
N ASP A 718 -1.92 -23.41 -27.76
CA ASP A 718 -1.49 -22.30 -28.62
C ASP A 718 -1.27 -20.98 -27.90
N GLY A 719 -1.11 -21.01 -26.55
CA GLY A 719 -0.69 -19.89 -25.72
C GLY A 719 0.77 -19.51 -25.99
N ALA A 720 1.13 -18.29 -25.57
CA ALA A 720 2.50 -17.80 -25.70
C ALA A 720 2.77 -16.65 -24.74
N VAL A 721 4.04 -16.45 -24.39
CA VAL A 721 4.50 -15.33 -23.58
C VAL A 721 5.67 -14.65 -24.31
N PHE A 722 5.63 -13.33 -24.28
CA PHE A 722 6.75 -12.47 -24.67
C PHE A 722 7.03 -11.50 -23.54
N SER A 723 8.27 -11.45 -23.08
CA SER A 723 8.69 -10.62 -21.95
C SER A 723 9.84 -9.67 -22.34
N THR A 724 9.79 -8.44 -21.88
CA THR A 724 10.81 -7.42 -22.13
C THR A 724 11.83 -7.30 -21.01
N GLY A 725 11.45 -7.69 -19.79
CA GLY A 725 12.33 -7.72 -18.64
C GLY A 725 12.88 -6.35 -18.22
N SER A 726 12.16 -5.25 -18.47
CA SER A 726 12.65 -3.89 -18.17
C SER A 726 11.52 -2.88 -18.07
N ILE A 727 11.53 -2.07 -17.02
CA ILE A 727 10.61 -0.94 -16.85
C ILE A 727 10.82 0.13 -17.94
N ALA A 728 12.06 0.43 -18.31
CA ALA A 728 12.39 1.47 -19.28
C ALA A 728 11.93 1.14 -20.73
N PHE A 729 11.58 -0.13 -21.01
CA PHE A 729 11.21 -0.55 -22.35
C PHE A 729 10.03 0.24 -22.91
N SER A 730 8.94 0.30 -22.16
CA SER A 730 7.71 0.96 -22.62
C SER A 730 7.86 2.47 -22.76
N GLN A 731 8.73 3.10 -21.99
CA GLN A 731 9.07 4.52 -22.08
C GLN A 731 10.02 4.82 -23.28
N SER A 732 10.50 3.81 -23.96
CA SER A 732 11.22 3.97 -25.22
C SER A 732 10.32 3.97 -26.45
N LEU A 733 9.08 3.45 -26.32
CA LEU A 733 8.07 3.44 -27.40
C LEU A 733 7.80 4.82 -28.01
N PRO A 734 7.57 5.89 -27.19
CA PRO A 734 7.20 7.21 -27.69
C PRO A 734 8.35 8.00 -28.36
N TYR A 735 9.58 7.53 -28.23
CA TYR A 735 10.74 8.22 -28.80
C TYR A 735 10.55 8.44 -30.32
N ARG A 736 10.87 9.64 -30.81
CA ARG A 736 10.66 10.08 -32.21
C ARG A 736 9.23 9.84 -32.70
N ASN A 737 8.23 10.11 -31.89
CA ASN A 737 6.83 9.88 -32.23
C ASN A 737 6.56 8.44 -32.71
N PHE A 738 7.09 7.45 -31.99
CA PHE A 738 6.93 6.01 -32.22
C PHE A 738 7.64 5.45 -33.46
N ASP A 739 8.39 6.25 -34.22
CA ASP A 739 9.17 5.78 -35.36
C ASP A 739 10.54 5.28 -34.91
N ASN A 740 10.58 4.06 -34.39
CA ASN A 740 11.78 3.45 -33.83
C ASN A 740 11.70 1.91 -33.78
N ASN A 741 12.85 1.26 -33.52
CA ASN A 741 12.93 -0.20 -33.54
C ASN A 741 12.27 -0.89 -32.34
N VAL A 742 12.10 -0.22 -31.20
CA VAL A 742 11.36 -0.74 -30.04
C VAL A 742 9.87 -0.83 -30.37
N SER A 743 9.31 0.23 -30.96
CA SER A 743 7.94 0.28 -31.46
C SER A 743 7.68 -0.78 -32.54
N ARG A 744 8.62 -0.96 -33.48
CA ARG A 744 8.53 -1.98 -34.52
C ARG A 744 8.51 -3.40 -33.95
N LEU A 745 9.42 -3.69 -33.00
CA LEU A 745 9.51 -4.98 -32.33
C LEU A 745 8.19 -5.34 -31.63
N LEU A 746 7.70 -4.43 -30.78
CA LEU A 746 6.44 -4.65 -30.06
C LEU A 746 5.28 -4.79 -31.03
N GLY A 747 5.25 -4.01 -32.11
CA GLY A 747 4.25 -4.09 -33.18
C GLY A 747 4.20 -5.46 -33.83
N ASN A 748 5.34 -6.08 -34.12
CA ASN A 748 5.41 -7.44 -34.64
C ASN A 748 4.78 -8.46 -33.68
N VAL A 749 5.12 -8.35 -32.37
CA VAL A 749 4.60 -9.26 -31.34
C VAL A 749 3.09 -9.07 -31.15
N VAL A 750 2.63 -7.85 -30.93
CA VAL A 750 1.20 -7.55 -30.71
C VAL A 750 0.37 -7.96 -31.93
N THR A 751 0.84 -7.68 -33.15
CA THR A 751 0.15 -8.07 -34.38
C THR A 751 0.03 -9.59 -34.53
N ALA A 752 1.05 -10.35 -34.12
CA ALA A 752 1.00 -11.80 -34.16
C ALA A 752 0.12 -12.38 -33.05
N PHE A 753 0.22 -11.82 -31.85
CA PHE A 753 -0.49 -12.32 -30.65
C PHE A 753 -1.99 -11.97 -30.69
N SER A 754 -2.38 -10.86 -31.27
CA SER A 754 -3.80 -10.46 -31.40
C SER A 754 -4.61 -11.29 -32.40
N LYS A 755 -3.95 -12.06 -33.30
CA LYS A 755 -4.63 -12.91 -34.30
C LYS A 755 -4.87 -14.30 -33.72
N PRO A 756 -6.05 -14.90 -33.96
CA PRO A 756 -6.28 -16.29 -33.60
C PRO A 756 -5.41 -17.25 -34.43
N GLY A 757 -5.17 -18.44 -33.90
CA GLY A 757 -4.43 -19.50 -34.62
C GLY A 757 -2.95 -19.55 -34.25
N LYS A 758 -2.20 -20.38 -34.97
CA LYS A 758 -0.79 -20.68 -34.68
C LYS A 758 0.12 -19.52 -34.99
N LEU A 759 1.09 -19.29 -34.11
CA LEU A 759 2.13 -18.28 -34.30
C LEU A 759 3.12 -18.68 -35.40
N PRO A 760 3.82 -17.72 -36.05
CA PRO A 760 4.83 -18.01 -37.02
C PRO A 760 5.91 -18.96 -36.50
N GLY A 761 6.34 -19.92 -37.30
CA GLY A 761 7.36 -20.90 -36.92
C GLY A 761 6.96 -21.91 -35.86
N TRP A 762 5.68 -21.99 -35.49
CA TRP A 762 5.13 -22.85 -34.42
C TRP A 762 5.38 -24.35 -34.63
N ALA A 763 5.36 -24.84 -35.89
CA ALA A 763 5.49 -26.27 -36.13
C ALA A 763 6.86 -26.80 -35.68
N TRP A 764 6.84 -27.74 -34.74
CA TRP A 764 8.05 -28.47 -34.33
C TRP A 764 8.55 -29.32 -35.49
N THR A 765 9.87 -29.26 -35.76
CA THR A 765 10.50 -30.19 -36.70
C THR A 765 10.52 -31.61 -36.13
N ALA A 766 10.78 -32.61 -36.93
CA ALA A 766 10.94 -33.98 -36.47
C ALA A 766 12.09 -34.11 -35.46
N GLU A 767 13.16 -33.34 -35.66
CA GLU A 767 14.34 -33.29 -34.82
C GLU A 767 14.03 -32.67 -33.45
N GLU A 768 13.34 -31.51 -33.44
CA GLU A 768 12.91 -30.85 -32.21
C GLU A 768 11.91 -31.68 -31.38
N LYS A 769 11.10 -32.52 -31.99
CA LYS A 769 10.17 -33.44 -31.35
C LYS A 769 10.88 -34.58 -30.57
N GLN A 770 12.12 -34.89 -30.95
CA GLN A 770 12.90 -35.93 -30.28
C GLN A 770 13.46 -35.46 -28.92
N TRP A 771 13.46 -34.15 -28.65
CA TRP A 771 13.96 -33.55 -27.40
C TRP A 771 12.86 -33.21 -26.39
N ARG A 772 11.64 -33.66 -26.63
CA ARG A 772 10.50 -33.51 -25.69
C ARG A 772 10.37 -34.65 -24.70
#